data_0e79223262c0d75c8fa03184f174f6c5
#
_entry.id   0e79223262c0d75c8fa03184f174f6c5
#
_cell.length_a   1.000
_cell.length_b   1.000
_cell.length_c   1.000
_cell.angle_alpha   90.00
_cell.angle_beta   90.00
_cell.angle_gamma   90.00
#
_symmetry.space_group_name_H-M   'P 1'
#
loop_
_entity.id
_entity.type
_entity.pdbx_description
1 polymer ?
#
loop_
_entity_poly.entity_id
_entity_poly.type
_entity_poly.pdbx_seq_one_letter_code
_entity_poly.pdbx_strand_id
1 'polypeptide(L)'
;WLEARRAKGEWRDVRVIDGTKLIDWVLQFPSVGLWFAHRTLRIPVQQVETPEQRWNLLRGIGEPPPLAPDVFLANRDEATGKIKEVFAGTAIQLKLNTHFPDQVVDFVAAAMADLDGESRADAAGRCLVISGAEAWNMMVAQKEKHVLIADPSLDLSGELGTKLIQKARRAGHAVIFGGAAGGIPDPTSVALPAPRVHQLKEALEKCGYSEERARTMAQKSGGNLGSLLRCLQNLSLMPEWAEGTAAAELAVAALLGSWIEGSGSDRSAVESLSGNGYGEWIRKMREVALHPGTPLTQRDGVWRFVARYEGWHALGSKIFDEHLGRLRTVAVSVLAEKDPQFDLPTEERYASSIHGKVLAHSRLLRNGLAESLALIGSHPNALTSCSLGRAEVTAVLVVREVLSGADWVLWASLNDLLPLLAEAAPGEFLDAVETALVTDPCPFDEVFSQEADGFMGRTYMSGVLWALETLAWPPDHLSRVVICLGELAARDPGGRWANRPANSLATILLPWMPQTCAPIAKRGAAVSSLLDEIPDVGWRLLVSLLPNSHSMSSGTRRPAWRETIPDDWSKGVTHGEYGEQVELYSNMAITVAKNDRVKLADLIDHLEDLPPGAHEHLLAHLGSDAVVTMPETDRLDLWTELIDLVTKHTKFSDAKWAMTAQQVDKIAVLAERLAPDAPTFRHQRLFSEREFELYKEKGSYEEQRNDLEGRRRTAVEEIAANGGAQAVLAFAVSVQSPWRVGIAFGEVAGDKVDGEVLPVLLDAEQRAHAQFAGGFVWSRFRRYGWKWIDDIDTAGWTCAQIGQLLAFLPFAPETWERSSRLLGGDEAMYWRTTSANPYEAEADLERAIDPLIQYGRPNAALRCLNRMLYDKQPLNVAQAVRALLAALEASEP
;
A
#
# COMPACT_ATOMS: atom_id res chain seq x y z
N TRP A 1 -70.03 29.86 13.33
CA TRP A 1 -69.09 28.93 13.93
C TRP A 1 -67.61 29.43 13.84
N LEU A 2 -67.17 29.94 12.70
CA LEU A 2 -65.81 30.48 12.46
C LEU A 2 -65.51 31.68 13.37
N GLU A 3 -66.48 32.68 13.41
CA GLU A 3 -66.36 33.84 14.27
C GLU A 3 -66.37 33.46 15.75
N ALA A 4 -67.24 32.54 16.17
CA ALA A 4 -67.31 32.07 17.53
C ALA A 4 -66.00 31.31 17.96
N ARG A 5 -65.29 30.64 17.07
CA ARG A 5 -64.00 29.97 17.33
C ARG A 5 -62.85 30.98 17.37
N ARG A 6 -62.81 31.95 16.45
CA ARG A 6 -61.85 33.07 16.49
C ARG A 6 -61.95 33.88 17.73
N ALA A 7 -63.18 34.19 18.20
CA ALA A 7 -63.44 34.97 19.40
C ALA A 7 -62.89 34.28 20.69
N LYS A 8 -62.66 32.98 20.69
CA LYS A 8 -62.11 32.29 21.87
C LYS A 8 -60.61 32.52 22.08
N GLY A 9 -59.87 32.99 21.07
CA GLY A 9 -58.45 33.30 21.18
C GLY A 9 -57.54 32.06 21.43
N GLU A 10 -58.10 30.83 21.35
CA GLU A 10 -57.38 29.57 21.63
C GLU A 10 -56.38 29.18 20.51
N TRP A 11 -56.55 29.74 19.31
CA TRP A 11 -55.78 29.41 18.13
C TRP A 11 -55.19 30.67 17.47
N ARG A 12 -54.01 30.59 16.93
CA ARG A 12 -53.35 31.70 16.21
C ARG A 12 -54.14 32.11 14.95
N ASP A 13 -54.71 31.18 14.26
CA ASP A 13 -55.61 31.41 13.12
C ASP A 13 -56.64 30.26 13.02
N VAL A 14 -57.84 30.55 12.56
CA VAL A 14 -58.89 29.57 12.29
C VAL A 14 -59.44 29.82 10.90
N ARG A 15 -59.30 28.84 10.02
CA ARG A 15 -59.75 28.87 8.63
C ARG A 15 -60.80 27.80 8.39
N VAL A 16 -61.72 28.10 7.51
CA VAL A 16 -62.68 27.12 6.97
C VAL A 16 -62.25 26.80 5.56
N ILE A 17 -61.94 25.53 5.32
CA ILE A 17 -61.64 24.97 3.99
C ILE A 17 -62.87 24.16 3.60
N ASP A 18 -63.67 24.70 2.68
CA ASP A 18 -64.80 23.98 2.04
C ASP A 18 -64.32 23.11 0.92
N GLY A 19 -65.18 22.29 0.35
CA GLY A 19 -64.83 21.35 -0.72
C GLY A 19 -64.24 22.03 -1.95
N THR A 20 -64.69 23.25 -2.31
CA THR A 20 -64.12 23.99 -3.44
C THR A 20 -62.70 24.44 -3.16
N LYS A 21 -62.50 25.03 -1.99
CA LYS A 21 -61.13 25.42 -1.55
C LYS A 21 -60.16 24.25 -1.38
N LEU A 22 -60.68 23.10 -0.98
CA LEU A 22 -59.92 21.86 -0.90
C LEU A 22 -59.49 21.38 -2.29
N ILE A 23 -60.38 21.42 -3.25
CA ILE A 23 -60.10 21.09 -4.67
C ILE A 23 -59.06 22.06 -5.22
N ASP A 24 -59.25 23.39 -5.04
CA ASP A 24 -58.32 24.40 -5.50
C ASP A 24 -56.94 24.21 -4.86
N TRP A 25 -56.89 23.82 -3.61
CA TRP A 25 -55.66 23.56 -2.90
C TRP A 25 -54.95 22.28 -3.44
N VAL A 26 -55.69 21.19 -3.65
CA VAL A 26 -55.16 19.95 -4.22
C VAL A 26 -54.65 20.15 -5.67
N LEU A 27 -55.34 21.00 -6.45
CA LEU A 27 -54.92 21.34 -7.82
C LEU A 27 -53.60 22.14 -7.89
N GLN A 28 -53.19 22.79 -6.83
CA GLN A 28 -51.87 23.45 -6.75
C GLN A 28 -50.72 22.42 -6.63
N PHE A 29 -51.03 21.20 -6.20
CA PHE A 29 -50.08 20.12 -5.98
C PHE A 29 -50.51 18.86 -6.70
N PRO A 30 -50.34 18.80 -8.02
CA PRO A 30 -50.88 17.72 -8.83
C PRO A 30 -50.38 16.32 -8.45
N SER A 31 -49.16 16.21 -7.93
CA SER A 31 -48.67 14.92 -7.41
C SER A 31 -49.47 14.45 -6.17
N VAL A 32 -49.96 15.35 -5.34
CA VAL A 32 -50.86 15.05 -4.22
C VAL A 32 -52.24 14.63 -4.75
N GLY A 33 -52.69 15.31 -5.80
CA GLY A 33 -53.95 14.98 -6.50
C GLY A 33 -53.89 13.59 -7.12
N LEU A 34 -52.80 13.27 -7.82
CA LEU A 34 -52.56 11.93 -8.39
C LEU A 34 -52.46 10.85 -7.33
N TRP A 35 -51.71 11.13 -6.26
CA TRP A 35 -51.65 10.20 -5.14
C TRP A 35 -53.03 9.95 -4.50
N PHE A 36 -53.82 10.96 -4.32
CA PHE A 36 -55.15 10.88 -3.75
C PHE A 36 -56.10 10.09 -4.69
N ALA A 37 -56.09 10.38 -6.01
CA ALA A 37 -56.82 9.67 -7.05
C ALA A 37 -56.50 8.18 -7.06
N HIS A 38 -55.19 7.87 -7.06
CA HIS A 38 -54.71 6.47 -7.11
C HIS A 38 -54.95 5.72 -5.79
N ARG A 39 -54.50 6.28 -4.66
CA ARG A 39 -54.49 5.59 -3.37
C ARG A 39 -55.84 5.56 -2.69
N THR A 40 -56.57 6.65 -2.77
CA THR A 40 -57.86 6.82 -2.06
C THR A 40 -59.06 6.55 -2.94
N LEU A 41 -59.09 7.08 -4.14
CA LEU A 41 -60.20 6.92 -5.05
C LEU A 41 -60.04 5.66 -5.97
N ARG A 42 -58.82 5.07 -5.99
CA ARG A 42 -58.46 3.90 -6.81
C ARG A 42 -58.67 4.11 -8.31
N ILE A 43 -58.51 5.35 -8.77
CA ILE A 43 -58.59 5.71 -10.18
C ILE A 43 -57.27 5.38 -10.83
N PRO A 44 -57.17 4.56 -11.87
CA PRO A 44 -55.93 4.30 -12.59
C PRO A 44 -55.49 5.58 -13.31
N VAL A 45 -54.34 6.10 -12.95
CA VAL A 45 -53.68 7.24 -13.63
C VAL A 45 -52.67 6.69 -14.62
N GLN A 46 -52.99 6.84 -15.89
CA GLN A 46 -52.12 6.39 -16.99
C GLN A 46 -51.24 7.54 -17.46
N GLN A 47 -50.01 7.23 -17.89
CA GLN A 47 -49.05 8.14 -18.52
C GLN A 47 -48.53 9.27 -17.62
N VAL A 48 -48.83 9.27 -16.31
CA VAL A 48 -48.30 10.23 -15.35
C VAL A 48 -47.93 9.52 -14.06
N GLU A 49 -46.71 9.71 -13.60
CA GLU A 49 -46.25 9.25 -12.29
C GLU A 49 -45.52 10.39 -11.54
N THR A 50 -45.24 10.19 -10.25
CA THR A 50 -44.44 11.15 -9.50
C THR A 50 -43.01 10.64 -9.30
N PRO A 51 -42.01 11.52 -9.25
CA PRO A 51 -40.64 11.10 -8.93
C PRO A 51 -40.55 10.33 -7.59
N GLU A 52 -41.42 10.62 -6.64
CA GLU A 52 -41.48 9.92 -5.35
C GLU A 52 -41.98 8.48 -5.50
N GLN A 53 -42.99 8.24 -6.38
CA GLN A 53 -43.43 6.88 -6.72
C GLN A 53 -42.28 6.10 -7.36
N ARG A 54 -41.57 6.73 -8.31
CA ARG A 54 -40.41 6.15 -8.96
C ARG A 54 -39.30 5.80 -7.95
N TRP A 55 -39.00 6.73 -7.05
CA TRP A 55 -38.00 6.50 -6.01
C TRP A 55 -38.36 5.34 -5.07
N ASN A 56 -39.61 5.26 -4.66
CA ASN A 56 -40.08 4.17 -3.80
C ASN A 56 -39.95 2.79 -4.48
N LEU A 57 -40.14 2.72 -5.80
CA LEU A 57 -39.88 1.51 -6.56
C LEU A 57 -38.39 1.16 -6.60
N LEU A 58 -37.53 2.14 -6.95
CA LEU A 58 -36.09 1.96 -7.02
C LEU A 58 -35.49 1.54 -5.69
N ARG A 59 -35.90 2.19 -4.61
CA ARG A 59 -35.43 1.90 -3.26
C ARG A 59 -35.70 0.46 -2.83
N GLY A 60 -36.82 -0.11 -3.29
CA GLY A 60 -37.25 -1.46 -2.96
C GLY A 60 -36.69 -2.56 -3.89
N ILE A 61 -35.84 -2.21 -4.86
CA ILE A 61 -35.21 -3.19 -5.73
C ILE A 61 -34.11 -3.94 -4.99
N GLY A 62 -34.18 -5.27 -5.04
CA GLY A 62 -33.22 -6.15 -4.38
C GLY A 62 -33.59 -6.50 -2.95
N GLU A 63 -32.77 -7.31 -2.31
CA GLU A 63 -32.85 -7.66 -0.90
C GLU A 63 -32.29 -6.50 -0.03
N PRO A 64 -32.71 -6.38 1.24
CA PRO A 64 -32.13 -5.38 2.15
C PRO A 64 -30.59 -5.43 2.17
N PRO A 65 -29.89 -4.30 2.25
CA PRO A 65 -30.39 -2.94 2.55
C PRO A 65 -31.02 -2.23 1.34
N PRO A 66 -31.96 -1.31 1.56
CA PRO A 66 -32.59 -0.52 0.49
C PRO A 66 -31.59 0.45 -0.13
N LEU A 67 -31.71 0.72 -1.44
CA LEU A 67 -30.84 1.67 -2.13
C LEU A 67 -31.01 3.11 -1.60
N ALA A 68 -29.90 3.83 -1.45
CA ALA A 68 -29.85 5.23 -1.14
C ALA A 68 -29.67 6.10 -2.41
N PRO A 69 -30.01 7.41 -2.35
CA PRO A 69 -29.82 8.33 -3.48
C PRO A 69 -28.39 8.34 -4.02
N ASP A 70 -27.38 8.19 -3.15
CA ASP A 70 -25.96 8.17 -3.51
C ASP A 70 -25.62 7.26 -4.69
N VAL A 71 -26.32 6.12 -4.84
CA VAL A 71 -26.10 5.16 -5.93
C VAL A 71 -26.40 5.79 -7.31
N PHE A 72 -27.44 6.60 -7.38
CA PHE A 72 -27.88 7.25 -8.61
C PHE A 72 -27.22 8.60 -8.85
N LEU A 73 -26.67 9.22 -7.79
CA LEU A 73 -26.00 10.53 -7.82
C LEU A 73 -24.48 10.42 -8.02
N ALA A 74 -23.91 9.24 -7.85
CA ALA A 74 -22.46 9.01 -7.97
C ALA A 74 -21.91 9.52 -9.33
N ASN A 75 -20.82 10.31 -9.30
CA ASN A 75 -20.20 10.95 -10.47
C ASN A 75 -21.07 11.96 -11.21
N ARG A 76 -22.11 12.52 -10.58
CA ARG A 76 -23.13 13.37 -11.22
C ARG A 76 -23.32 14.70 -10.50
N ASP A 77 -22.29 15.23 -9.84
CA ASP A 77 -22.36 16.44 -8.98
C ASP A 77 -22.85 17.66 -9.74
N GLU A 78 -22.36 17.91 -10.97
CA GLU A 78 -22.80 19.02 -11.80
C GLU A 78 -24.28 18.91 -12.16
N ALA A 79 -24.72 17.74 -12.61
CA ALA A 79 -26.11 17.48 -12.94
C ALA A 79 -27.00 17.59 -11.68
N THR A 80 -26.51 17.12 -10.52
CA THR A 80 -27.19 17.25 -9.21
C THR A 80 -27.34 18.71 -8.80
N GLY A 81 -26.33 19.54 -9.02
CA GLY A 81 -26.42 20.99 -8.79
C GLY A 81 -27.48 21.64 -9.69
N LYS A 82 -27.47 21.32 -10.99
CA LYS A 82 -28.40 21.92 -11.95
C LYS A 82 -29.85 21.49 -11.76
N ILE A 83 -30.10 20.25 -11.35
CA ILE A 83 -31.46 19.80 -11.08
C ILE A 83 -32.04 20.48 -9.82
N LYS A 84 -31.19 20.72 -8.81
CA LYS A 84 -31.59 21.48 -7.60
C LYS A 84 -31.99 22.93 -7.95
N GLU A 85 -31.34 23.57 -8.96
CA GLU A 85 -31.76 24.88 -9.48
C GLU A 85 -33.17 24.82 -10.11
N VAL A 86 -33.52 23.74 -10.84
CA VAL A 86 -34.87 23.57 -11.40
C VAL A 86 -35.90 23.36 -10.31
N PHE A 87 -35.60 22.56 -9.29
CA PHE A 87 -36.48 22.34 -8.14
C PHE A 87 -36.70 23.63 -7.33
N ALA A 88 -35.68 24.45 -7.19
CA ALA A 88 -35.80 25.77 -6.54
C ALA A 88 -36.52 26.83 -7.39
N GLY A 89 -36.85 26.53 -8.66
CA GLY A 89 -37.49 27.45 -9.57
C GLY A 89 -36.57 28.53 -10.18
N THR A 90 -35.25 28.41 -10.02
CA THR A 90 -34.26 29.35 -10.58
C THR A 90 -33.89 29.02 -12.02
N ALA A 91 -34.16 27.81 -12.46
CA ALA A 91 -33.99 27.34 -13.84
C ALA A 91 -35.32 26.76 -14.37
N ILE A 92 -35.61 27.01 -15.65
CA ILE A 92 -36.88 26.58 -16.29
C ILE A 92 -36.71 25.48 -17.33
N GLN A 93 -35.48 25.07 -17.60
CA GLN A 93 -35.18 23.97 -18.54
C GLN A 93 -33.88 23.31 -18.15
N LEU A 94 -33.87 21.98 -18.19
CA LEU A 94 -32.65 21.17 -18.04
C LEU A 94 -32.70 20.00 -19.03
N LYS A 95 -31.69 19.92 -19.89
CA LYS A 95 -31.46 18.79 -20.76
C LYS A 95 -30.32 17.94 -20.22
N LEU A 96 -30.56 16.67 -19.92
CA LEU A 96 -29.61 15.73 -19.38
C LEU A 96 -29.07 14.83 -20.49
N ASN A 97 -27.86 15.07 -20.94
CA ASN A 97 -27.22 14.32 -22.00
C ASN A 97 -26.59 13.02 -21.49
N THR A 98 -27.06 11.88 -21.95
CA THR A 98 -26.65 10.56 -21.47
C THR A 98 -26.70 9.52 -22.60
N HIS A 99 -25.90 8.44 -22.44
CA HIS A 99 -25.98 7.23 -23.24
C HIS A 99 -27.17 6.32 -22.84
N PHE A 100 -27.73 6.57 -21.62
CA PHE A 100 -28.78 5.72 -21.03
C PHE A 100 -30.00 6.59 -20.67
N PRO A 101 -30.87 6.94 -21.65
CA PRO A 101 -32.03 7.81 -21.41
C PRO A 101 -32.96 7.34 -20.28
N ASP A 102 -33.09 6.03 -20.10
CA ASP A 102 -33.90 5.42 -19.03
C ASP A 102 -33.46 5.84 -17.62
N GLN A 103 -32.19 6.22 -17.46
CA GLN A 103 -31.65 6.64 -16.17
C GLN A 103 -31.97 8.11 -15.80
N VAL A 104 -32.57 8.88 -16.72
CA VAL A 104 -32.91 10.30 -16.47
C VAL A 104 -33.96 10.41 -15.37
N VAL A 105 -35.04 9.68 -15.47
CA VAL A 105 -36.13 9.68 -14.48
C VAL A 105 -35.63 9.15 -13.13
N ASP A 106 -34.83 8.09 -13.14
CA ASP A 106 -34.24 7.51 -11.92
C ASP A 106 -33.31 8.50 -11.22
N PHE A 107 -32.49 9.21 -11.98
CA PHE A 107 -31.62 10.28 -11.45
C PHE A 107 -32.45 11.42 -10.85
N VAL A 108 -33.48 11.88 -11.55
CA VAL A 108 -34.37 12.97 -11.03
C VAL A 108 -35.06 12.53 -9.75
N ALA A 109 -35.55 11.30 -9.69
CA ALA A 109 -36.21 10.73 -8.50
C ALA A 109 -35.24 10.65 -7.30
N ALA A 110 -34.00 10.22 -7.52
CA ALA A 110 -32.97 10.17 -6.51
C ALA A 110 -32.54 11.56 -6.05
N ALA A 111 -32.33 12.50 -6.98
CA ALA A 111 -31.97 13.89 -6.64
C ALA A 111 -33.05 14.60 -5.82
N MET A 112 -34.32 14.29 -6.08
CA MET A 112 -35.42 14.78 -5.24
C MET A 112 -35.40 14.13 -3.85
N ALA A 113 -35.12 12.83 -3.78
CA ALA A 113 -35.04 12.11 -2.50
C ALA A 113 -33.87 12.58 -1.62
N ASP A 114 -32.83 13.16 -2.22
CA ASP A 114 -31.65 13.75 -1.55
C ASP A 114 -31.90 15.16 -0.99
N LEU A 115 -33.04 15.78 -1.28
CA LEU A 115 -33.38 17.09 -0.73
C LEU A 115 -33.77 16.99 0.76
N ASP A 116 -33.59 18.12 1.49
CA ASP A 116 -34.11 18.26 2.85
C ASP A 116 -35.65 18.22 2.89
N GLY A 117 -36.20 18.04 4.09
CA GLY A 117 -37.62 17.75 4.28
C GLY A 117 -38.57 18.78 3.66
N GLU A 118 -38.29 20.09 3.77
CA GLU A 118 -39.17 21.17 3.27
C GLU A 118 -38.98 21.32 1.74
N SER A 119 -37.74 21.40 1.27
CA SER A 119 -37.43 21.49 -0.16
C SER A 119 -37.91 20.26 -0.93
N ARG A 120 -37.82 19.09 -0.32
CA ARG A 120 -38.31 17.83 -0.89
C ARG A 120 -39.85 17.85 -1.02
N ALA A 121 -40.58 18.29 0.02
CA ALA A 121 -42.02 18.34 0.00
C ALA A 121 -42.53 19.31 -1.08
N ASP A 122 -41.89 20.47 -1.25
CA ASP A 122 -42.20 21.44 -2.30
C ASP A 122 -41.94 20.88 -3.69
N ALA A 123 -40.75 20.29 -3.95
CA ALA A 123 -40.42 19.69 -5.21
C ALA A 123 -41.37 18.51 -5.56
N ALA A 124 -41.63 17.62 -4.61
CA ALA A 124 -42.52 16.48 -4.76
C ALA A 124 -43.96 16.91 -5.12
N GLY A 125 -44.42 18.04 -4.56
CA GLY A 125 -45.72 18.59 -4.86
C GLY A 125 -45.90 19.08 -6.29
N ARG A 126 -44.80 19.51 -6.97
CA ARG A 126 -44.82 20.16 -8.28
C ARG A 126 -44.26 19.33 -9.42
N CYS A 127 -43.56 18.26 -9.16
CA CYS A 127 -42.87 17.46 -10.15
C CYS A 127 -43.71 16.29 -10.65
N LEU A 128 -43.78 16.12 -11.97
CA LEU A 128 -44.52 15.06 -12.63
C LEU A 128 -43.69 14.42 -13.76
N VAL A 129 -43.62 13.11 -13.79
CA VAL A 129 -43.04 12.32 -14.88
C VAL A 129 -44.12 11.96 -15.85
N ILE A 130 -43.95 12.24 -17.13
CA ILE A 130 -44.97 12.11 -18.17
C ILE A 130 -44.45 11.25 -19.30
N SER A 131 -45.18 10.16 -19.63
CA SER A 131 -44.84 9.20 -20.67
C SER A 131 -45.61 9.36 -21.97
N GLY A 132 -46.64 10.25 -22.02
CA GLY A 132 -47.49 10.42 -23.22
C GLY A 132 -47.74 11.87 -23.59
N ALA A 133 -47.84 12.13 -24.93
CA ALA A 133 -48.02 13.47 -25.46
C ALA A 133 -49.40 14.07 -25.10
N GLU A 134 -50.41 13.25 -24.93
CA GLU A 134 -51.76 13.68 -24.49
C GLU A 134 -51.69 14.20 -23.04
N ALA A 135 -51.18 13.38 -22.15
CA ALA A 135 -50.96 13.77 -20.75
C ALA A 135 -50.07 15.01 -20.63
N TRP A 136 -49.03 15.13 -21.46
CA TRP A 136 -48.17 16.34 -21.51
C TRP A 136 -49.00 17.58 -21.84
N ASN A 137 -49.80 17.53 -22.90
CA ASN A 137 -50.64 18.65 -23.30
C ASN A 137 -51.70 19.02 -22.24
N MET A 138 -52.26 18.03 -21.56
CA MET A 138 -53.19 18.28 -20.46
C MET A 138 -52.53 19.03 -19.28
N MET A 139 -51.29 18.62 -18.92
CA MET A 139 -50.54 19.27 -17.84
C MET A 139 -50.08 20.67 -18.24
N VAL A 140 -49.69 20.88 -19.48
CA VAL A 140 -49.29 22.20 -20.00
C VAL A 140 -50.46 23.20 -19.99
N ALA A 141 -51.70 22.72 -20.05
CA ALA A 141 -52.92 23.58 -19.99
C ALA A 141 -53.26 24.03 -18.57
N GLN A 142 -52.61 23.51 -17.51
CA GLN A 142 -52.87 23.87 -16.12
C GLN A 142 -52.36 25.30 -15.82
N LYS A 143 -53.07 26.02 -14.91
CA LYS A 143 -52.68 27.37 -14.51
C LYS A 143 -51.49 27.38 -13.58
N GLU A 144 -51.40 26.35 -12.72
CA GLU A 144 -50.32 26.20 -11.77
C GLU A 144 -49.00 25.77 -12.44
N LYS A 145 -47.88 26.26 -11.93
CA LYS A 145 -46.57 26.00 -12.53
C LYS A 145 -45.97 24.72 -11.98
N HIS A 146 -45.60 23.83 -12.88
CA HIS A 146 -45.11 22.48 -12.56
C HIS A 146 -43.73 22.26 -13.17
N VAL A 147 -43.03 21.27 -12.66
CA VAL A 147 -41.80 20.70 -13.28
C VAL A 147 -42.25 19.45 -14.03
N LEU A 148 -42.22 19.53 -15.36
CA LEU A 148 -42.59 18.43 -16.25
C LEU A 148 -41.33 17.64 -16.63
N ILE A 149 -41.28 16.40 -16.24
CA ILE A 149 -40.16 15.50 -16.49
C ILE A 149 -40.58 14.53 -17.59
N ALA A 150 -39.87 14.52 -18.71
CA ALA A 150 -40.19 13.63 -19.81
C ALA A 150 -39.63 12.22 -19.51
N ASP A 151 -40.53 11.26 -19.50
CA ASP A 151 -40.16 9.84 -19.55
C ASP A 151 -39.52 9.49 -20.93
N PRO A 152 -38.56 8.59 -21.02
CA PRO A 152 -37.92 8.18 -22.28
C PRO A 152 -38.89 7.72 -23.38
N SER A 153 -40.07 7.18 -23.03
CA SER A 153 -41.12 6.80 -23.97
C SER A 153 -41.79 8.00 -24.65
N LEU A 154 -41.70 9.20 -24.07
CA LEU A 154 -42.14 10.43 -24.68
C LEU A 154 -41.01 11.02 -25.54
N ASP A 155 -41.07 10.76 -26.84
CA ASP A 155 -40.07 11.30 -27.77
C ASP A 155 -40.17 12.83 -27.87
N LEU A 156 -39.21 13.50 -27.24
CA LEU A 156 -39.01 14.93 -27.33
C LEU A 156 -37.90 15.32 -28.33
N SER A 157 -37.44 14.40 -29.16
CA SER A 157 -36.54 14.67 -30.26
C SER A 157 -37.28 15.24 -31.47
N GLY A 158 -36.57 15.87 -32.36
CA GLY A 158 -37.12 16.43 -33.57
C GLY A 158 -38.04 17.66 -33.39
N GLU A 159 -38.79 18.01 -34.42
CA GLU A 159 -39.61 19.23 -34.51
C GLU A 159 -40.82 19.18 -33.57
N LEU A 160 -41.48 18.02 -33.48
CA LEU A 160 -42.65 17.86 -32.61
C LEU A 160 -42.26 18.00 -31.13
N GLY A 161 -41.19 17.34 -30.70
CA GLY A 161 -40.68 17.42 -29.35
C GLY A 161 -40.26 18.86 -28.96
N THR A 162 -39.60 19.57 -29.91
CA THR A 162 -39.25 20.97 -29.71
C THR A 162 -40.49 21.85 -29.51
N LYS A 163 -41.56 21.61 -30.24
CA LYS A 163 -42.86 22.31 -30.09
C LYS A 163 -43.49 22.03 -28.70
N LEU A 164 -43.45 20.79 -28.24
CA LEU A 164 -43.98 20.41 -26.91
C LEU A 164 -43.21 21.10 -25.78
N ILE A 165 -41.86 21.14 -25.83
CA ILE A 165 -41.03 21.81 -24.88
C ILE A 165 -41.31 23.32 -24.89
N GLN A 166 -41.32 23.97 -26.04
CA GLN A 166 -41.60 25.41 -26.16
C GLN A 166 -42.98 25.77 -25.64
N LYS A 167 -44.02 24.93 -25.91
CA LYS A 167 -45.38 25.14 -25.40
C LYS A 167 -45.42 25.12 -23.86
N ALA A 168 -44.75 24.15 -23.23
CA ALA A 168 -44.67 24.02 -21.78
C ALA A 168 -43.94 25.24 -21.14
N ARG A 169 -42.84 25.67 -21.73
CA ARG A 169 -42.08 26.86 -21.25
C ARG A 169 -42.88 28.17 -21.43
N ARG A 170 -43.58 28.35 -22.55
CA ARG A 170 -44.46 29.53 -22.73
C ARG A 170 -45.60 29.58 -21.71
N ALA A 171 -46.07 28.40 -21.31
CA ALA A 171 -47.06 28.27 -20.25
C ALA A 171 -46.44 28.51 -18.85
N GLY A 172 -45.14 28.60 -18.71
CA GLY A 172 -44.41 28.89 -17.47
C GLY A 172 -44.03 27.66 -16.65
N HIS A 173 -44.15 26.45 -17.23
CA HIS A 173 -43.65 25.20 -16.60
C HIS A 173 -42.15 25.05 -16.80
N ALA A 174 -41.49 24.48 -15.80
CA ALA A 174 -40.10 23.98 -15.95
C ALA A 174 -40.12 22.61 -16.66
N VAL A 175 -39.06 22.32 -17.41
CA VAL A 175 -38.98 21.09 -18.21
C VAL A 175 -37.63 20.40 -17.98
N ILE A 176 -37.68 19.11 -17.68
CA ILE A 176 -36.50 18.23 -17.60
C ILE A 176 -36.69 17.10 -18.62
N PHE A 177 -35.67 16.85 -19.44
CA PHE A 177 -35.72 15.79 -20.45
C PHE A 177 -34.33 15.25 -20.77
N GLY A 178 -34.32 14.01 -21.30
CA GLY A 178 -33.10 13.34 -21.76
C GLY A 178 -32.65 13.84 -23.14
N GLY A 179 -31.34 13.83 -23.36
CA GLY A 179 -30.71 14.08 -24.67
C GLY A 179 -29.61 13.05 -24.94
N ALA A 180 -29.27 12.88 -26.23
CA ALA A 180 -28.18 12.00 -26.60
C ALA A 180 -26.82 12.52 -26.11
N ALA A 181 -25.97 11.60 -25.66
CA ALA A 181 -24.58 11.93 -25.36
C ALA A 181 -23.87 12.39 -26.64
N GLY A 182 -23.04 13.45 -26.54
CA GLY A 182 -22.34 14.02 -27.70
C GLY A 182 -23.14 14.99 -28.55
N GLY A 183 -24.35 15.37 -28.12
CA GLY A 183 -25.14 16.43 -28.77
C GLY A 183 -24.45 17.79 -28.69
N ILE A 184 -24.87 18.74 -29.57
CA ILE A 184 -24.33 20.10 -29.56
C ILE A 184 -24.50 20.72 -28.18
N PRO A 185 -23.43 21.32 -27.58
CA PRO A 185 -23.54 21.99 -26.30
C PRO A 185 -24.58 23.10 -26.33
N ASP A 186 -25.52 23.05 -25.40
CA ASP A 186 -26.58 24.03 -25.18
C ASP A 186 -26.40 24.53 -23.73
N PRO A 187 -26.55 25.83 -23.44
CA PRO A 187 -26.46 26.36 -22.08
C PRO A 187 -27.39 25.72 -21.04
N THR A 188 -28.47 25.06 -21.52
CA THR A 188 -29.43 24.31 -20.67
C THR A 188 -29.11 22.83 -20.61
N SER A 189 -28.02 22.40 -21.24
CA SER A 189 -27.65 20.97 -21.30
C SER A 189 -26.48 20.67 -20.37
N VAL A 190 -26.58 19.55 -19.65
CA VAL A 190 -25.54 19.02 -18.76
C VAL A 190 -25.34 17.55 -19.04
N ALA A 191 -24.09 17.11 -18.97
CA ALA A 191 -23.79 15.69 -19.08
C ALA A 191 -24.29 14.89 -17.86
N LEU A 192 -24.91 13.76 -18.10
CA LEU A 192 -25.25 12.79 -17.08
C LEU A 192 -24.38 11.53 -17.29
N PRO A 193 -23.15 11.52 -16.76
CA PRO A 193 -22.23 10.42 -16.96
C PRO A 193 -22.66 9.15 -16.21
N ALA A 194 -22.15 8.00 -16.65
CA ALA A 194 -22.27 6.78 -15.88
C ALA A 194 -21.39 6.88 -14.61
N PRO A 195 -21.80 6.30 -13.48
CA PRO A 195 -20.95 6.14 -12.31
C PRO A 195 -19.68 5.37 -12.64
N ARG A 196 -18.56 5.72 -11.99
CA ARG A 196 -17.37 4.87 -12.06
C ARG A 196 -17.52 3.71 -11.07
N VAL A 197 -16.92 2.56 -11.40
CA VAL A 197 -17.03 1.34 -10.58
C VAL A 197 -16.67 1.59 -9.11
N HIS A 198 -15.58 2.32 -8.81
CA HIS A 198 -15.19 2.61 -7.43
C HIS A 198 -16.20 3.52 -6.69
N GLN A 199 -16.77 4.53 -7.38
CA GLN A 199 -17.76 5.42 -6.78
C GLN A 199 -19.08 4.69 -6.53
N LEU A 200 -19.44 3.77 -7.42
CA LEU A 200 -20.60 2.92 -7.24
C LEU A 200 -20.42 1.94 -6.08
N LYS A 201 -19.21 1.36 -5.91
CA LYS A 201 -18.84 0.56 -4.73
C LYS A 201 -19.05 1.37 -3.46
N GLU A 202 -18.46 2.56 -3.36
CA GLU A 202 -18.58 3.44 -2.19
C GLU A 202 -20.06 3.81 -1.87
N ALA A 203 -20.86 4.08 -2.90
CA ALA A 203 -22.27 4.38 -2.73
C ALA A 203 -23.07 3.17 -2.20
N LEU A 204 -22.76 1.96 -2.67
CA LEU A 204 -23.37 0.73 -2.17
C LEU A 204 -22.97 0.44 -0.71
N GLU A 205 -21.71 0.68 -0.34
CA GLU A 205 -21.25 0.57 1.05
C GLU A 205 -22.00 1.54 1.98
N LYS A 206 -22.25 2.78 1.55
CA LYS A 206 -23.08 3.74 2.28
C LYS A 206 -24.53 3.27 2.45
N CYS A 207 -25.06 2.48 1.52
CA CYS A 207 -26.36 1.83 1.68
C CYS A 207 -26.36 0.72 2.73
N GLY A 208 -25.19 0.25 3.18
CA GLY A 208 -25.04 -0.84 4.15
C GLY A 208 -24.72 -2.21 3.53
N TYR A 209 -24.37 -2.26 2.23
CA TYR A 209 -23.81 -3.48 1.63
C TYR A 209 -22.41 -3.74 2.19
N SER A 210 -22.04 -5.03 2.34
CA SER A 210 -20.66 -5.37 2.69
C SER A 210 -19.68 -4.91 1.61
N GLU A 211 -18.43 -4.67 1.99
CA GLU A 211 -17.39 -4.22 1.05
C GLU A 211 -17.27 -5.14 -0.17
N GLU A 212 -17.28 -6.46 0.07
CA GLU A 212 -17.11 -7.43 -0.99
C GLU A 212 -18.35 -7.51 -1.90
N ARG A 213 -19.56 -7.48 -1.33
CA ARG A 213 -20.79 -7.46 -2.12
C ARG A 213 -20.91 -6.16 -2.93
N ALA A 214 -20.59 -5.01 -2.34
CA ALA A 214 -20.56 -3.72 -3.04
C ALA A 214 -19.54 -3.71 -4.18
N ARG A 215 -18.35 -4.26 -3.97
CA ARG A 215 -17.31 -4.42 -4.99
C ARG A 215 -17.80 -5.31 -6.15
N THR A 216 -18.33 -6.47 -5.81
CA THR A 216 -18.83 -7.45 -6.81
C THR A 216 -19.96 -6.87 -7.63
N MET A 217 -20.95 -6.21 -7.01
CA MET A 217 -22.09 -5.62 -7.75
C MET A 217 -21.64 -4.45 -8.63
N ALA A 218 -20.75 -3.59 -8.15
CA ALA A 218 -20.20 -2.50 -8.94
C ALA A 218 -19.41 -3.01 -10.15
N GLN A 219 -18.61 -4.06 -9.97
CA GLN A 219 -17.83 -4.70 -11.04
C GLN A 219 -18.75 -5.35 -12.09
N LYS A 220 -19.71 -6.17 -11.65
CA LYS A 220 -20.68 -6.85 -12.54
C LYS A 220 -21.47 -5.86 -13.39
N SER A 221 -21.89 -4.75 -12.81
CA SER A 221 -22.65 -3.71 -13.53
C SER A 221 -21.81 -2.87 -14.48
N GLY A 222 -20.48 -2.84 -14.30
CA GLY A 222 -19.58 -1.99 -15.09
C GLY A 222 -19.90 -0.49 -14.99
N GLY A 223 -20.56 -0.05 -13.90
CA GLY A 223 -21.02 1.33 -13.72
C GLY A 223 -22.34 1.65 -14.43
N ASN A 224 -23.00 0.68 -15.06
CA ASN A 224 -24.32 0.86 -15.64
C ASN A 224 -25.41 0.60 -14.59
N LEU A 225 -26.20 1.63 -14.26
CA LEU A 225 -27.23 1.53 -13.22
C LEU A 225 -28.38 0.58 -13.62
N GLY A 226 -28.77 0.53 -14.88
CA GLY A 226 -29.76 -0.43 -15.34
C GLY A 226 -29.30 -1.88 -15.17
N SER A 227 -28.03 -2.16 -15.49
CA SER A 227 -27.41 -3.45 -15.23
C SER A 227 -27.30 -3.75 -13.73
N LEU A 228 -26.94 -2.75 -12.90
CA LEU A 228 -26.91 -2.89 -11.44
C LEU A 228 -28.29 -3.34 -10.90
N LEU A 229 -29.36 -2.65 -11.31
CA LEU A 229 -30.71 -2.96 -10.86
C LEU A 229 -31.14 -4.38 -11.24
N ARG A 230 -30.79 -4.84 -12.47
CA ARG A 230 -31.03 -6.21 -12.91
C ARG A 230 -30.15 -7.23 -12.17
N CYS A 231 -28.90 -6.92 -11.91
CA CYS A 231 -28.00 -7.78 -11.10
C CYS A 231 -28.53 -7.93 -9.66
N LEU A 232 -29.05 -6.87 -9.05
CA LEU A 232 -29.68 -6.93 -7.73
C LEU A 232 -30.95 -7.78 -7.72
N GLN A 233 -31.61 -7.95 -8.85
CA GLN A 233 -32.77 -8.83 -9.08
C GLN A 233 -32.36 -10.21 -9.61
N ASN A 234 -31.10 -10.63 -9.43
CA ASN A 234 -30.55 -11.90 -9.90
C ASN A 234 -30.73 -12.14 -11.40
N LEU A 235 -30.69 -11.08 -12.24
CA LEU A 235 -30.86 -11.11 -13.69
C LEU A 235 -32.17 -11.78 -14.13
N SER A 236 -33.21 -11.72 -13.32
CA SER A 236 -34.52 -12.31 -13.60
C SER A 236 -35.24 -11.68 -14.80
N LEU A 237 -34.82 -10.49 -15.22
CA LEU A 237 -35.33 -9.75 -16.35
C LEU A 237 -34.28 -9.71 -17.47
N MET A 238 -34.65 -10.33 -18.62
CA MET A 238 -33.83 -10.23 -19.83
C MET A 238 -33.96 -8.84 -20.45
N PRO A 239 -32.83 -8.16 -20.75
CA PRO A 239 -32.88 -6.86 -21.42
C PRO A 239 -33.35 -7.01 -22.90
N GLU A 240 -34.11 -6.06 -23.39
CA GLU A 240 -34.69 -6.10 -24.76
C GLU A 240 -33.63 -6.26 -25.86
N TRP A 241 -32.46 -5.66 -25.69
CA TRP A 241 -31.35 -5.76 -26.64
C TRP A 241 -30.81 -7.20 -26.80
N ALA A 242 -31.01 -8.07 -25.82
CA ALA A 242 -30.57 -9.47 -25.88
C ALA A 242 -31.51 -10.37 -26.69
N GLU A 243 -32.74 -9.92 -26.93
CA GLU A 243 -33.76 -10.63 -27.72
C GLU A 243 -33.94 -10.03 -29.14
N GLY A 244 -33.28 -8.87 -29.37
CA GLY A 244 -33.35 -8.16 -30.66
C GLY A 244 -32.72 -8.94 -31.82
N THR A 245 -33.02 -8.50 -33.05
CA THR A 245 -32.54 -9.13 -34.29
C THR A 245 -31.01 -9.12 -34.44
N ALA A 246 -30.32 -8.19 -33.77
CA ALA A 246 -28.87 -8.09 -33.78
C ALA A 246 -28.18 -8.75 -32.55
N ALA A 247 -28.92 -9.53 -31.74
CA ALA A 247 -28.39 -10.17 -30.55
C ALA A 247 -27.22 -11.13 -30.82
N ALA A 248 -27.24 -11.81 -31.97
CA ALA A 248 -26.16 -12.71 -32.39
C ALA A 248 -24.86 -11.93 -32.70
N GLU A 249 -24.96 -10.82 -33.40
CA GLU A 249 -23.81 -9.95 -33.69
C GLU A 249 -23.33 -9.22 -32.44
N LEU A 250 -24.25 -8.85 -31.54
CA LEU A 250 -23.93 -8.25 -30.26
C LEU A 250 -23.21 -9.25 -29.34
N ALA A 251 -23.48 -10.55 -29.45
CA ALA A 251 -22.71 -11.57 -28.72
C ALA A 251 -21.23 -11.59 -29.13
N VAL A 252 -20.92 -11.35 -30.41
CA VAL A 252 -19.53 -11.19 -30.87
C VAL A 252 -18.90 -9.93 -30.26
N ALA A 253 -19.63 -8.81 -30.19
CA ALA A 253 -19.13 -7.61 -29.51
C ALA A 253 -18.88 -7.86 -28.03
N ALA A 254 -19.70 -8.68 -27.36
CA ALA A 254 -19.47 -9.11 -25.99
C ALA A 254 -18.20 -9.96 -25.84
N LEU A 255 -17.85 -10.82 -26.80
CA LEU A 255 -16.60 -11.58 -26.83
C LEU A 255 -15.38 -10.69 -27.07
N LEU A 256 -15.46 -9.64 -27.90
CA LEU A 256 -14.39 -8.67 -28.13
C LEU A 256 -14.14 -7.74 -26.93
N GLY A 257 -15.21 -7.35 -26.25
CA GLY A 257 -15.20 -6.42 -25.14
C GLY A 257 -14.99 -4.98 -25.54
N SER A 258 -13.87 -4.65 -26.19
CA SER A 258 -13.57 -3.28 -26.65
C SER A 258 -12.63 -3.33 -27.85
N TRP A 259 -12.73 -2.32 -28.76
CA TRP A 259 -11.82 -2.18 -29.90
C TRP A 259 -11.78 -0.74 -30.39
N ILE A 260 -10.76 -0.41 -31.17
CA ILE A 260 -10.59 0.91 -31.81
C ILE A 260 -10.95 0.82 -33.28
N GLU A 261 -11.97 1.54 -33.72
CA GLU A 261 -12.45 1.55 -35.12
C GLU A 261 -11.36 2.02 -36.09
N GLY A 262 -10.50 2.94 -35.68
CA GLY A 262 -9.39 3.43 -36.50
C GLY A 262 -8.21 2.46 -36.66
N SER A 263 -8.11 1.41 -35.81
CA SER A 263 -7.05 0.41 -35.86
C SER A 263 -7.33 -0.65 -36.91
N GLY A 264 -6.42 -0.82 -37.88
CA GLY A 264 -6.52 -1.87 -38.91
C GLY A 264 -6.45 -3.27 -38.30
N SER A 265 -5.56 -3.46 -37.31
CA SER A 265 -5.38 -4.76 -36.64
C SER A 265 -6.61 -5.13 -35.79
N ASP A 266 -7.19 -4.17 -35.06
CA ASP A 266 -8.42 -4.40 -34.30
C ASP A 266 -9.57 -4.78 -35.24
N ARG A 267 -9.70 -4.08 -36.39
CA ARG A 267 -10.74 -4.44 -37.40
C ARG A 267 -10.55 -5.86 -37.93
N SER A 268 -9.32 -6.25 -38.24
CA SER A 268 -9.02 -7.62 -38.69
C SER A 268 -9.38 -8.67 -37.64
N ALA A 269 -9.13 -8.38 -36.35
CA ALA A 269 -9.55 -9.26 -35.26
C ALA A 269 -11.07 -9.36 -35.15
N VAL A 270 -11.80 -8.25 -35.32
CA VAL A 270 -13.28 -8.24 -35.39
C VAL A 270 -13.79 -9.05 -36.56
N GLU A 271 -13.22 -8.91 -37.76
CA GLU A 271 -13.60 -9.70 -38.95
C GLU A 271 -13.39 -11.20 -38.73
N SER A 272 -12.24 -11.56 -38.16
CA SER A 272 -11.90 -12.96 -37.87
C SER A 272 -12.84 -13.58 -36.84
N LEU A 273 -13.25 -12.84 -35.83
CA LEU A 273 -14.16 -13.34 -34.78
C LEU A 273 -15.59 -13.36 -35.25
N SER A 274 -16.08 -12.32 -35.94
CA SER A 274 -17.44 -12.25 -36.47
C SER A 274 -17.69 -13.19 -37.65
N GLY A 275 -16.63 -13.47 -38.43
CA GLY A 275 -16.74 -14.19 -39.70
C GLY A 275 -17.38 -13.38 -40.82
N ASN A 276 -17.55 -12.08 -40.64
CA ASN A 276 -18.14 -11.14 -41.58
C ASN A 276 -17.18 -9.97 -41.84
N GLY A 277 -17.29 -9.30 -42.97
CA GLY A 277 -16.50 -8.09 -43.22
C GLY A 277 -16.87 -6.99 -42.24
N TYR A 278 -15.87 -6.27 -41.78
CA TYR A 278 -16.00 -5.22 -40.74
C TYR A 278 -17.08 -4.19 -41.09
N GLY A 279 -17.12 -3.73 -42.35
CA GLY A 279 -18.07 -2.72 -42.80
C GLY A 279 -19.53 -3.13 -42.72
N GLU A 280 -19.84 -4.43 -42.89
CA GLU A 280 -21.20 -4.95 -42.74
C GLU A 280 -21.55 -5.11 -41.26
N TRP A 281 -20.65 -5.71 -40.47
CA TRP A 281 -20.89 -5.98 -39.06
C TRP A 281 -21.02 -4.68 -38.25
N ILE A 282 -20.16 -3.68 -38.49
CA ILE A 282 -20.18 -2.42 -37.76
C ILE A 282 -21.42 -1.56 -38.00
N ARG A 283 -22.06 -1.68 -39.18
CA ARG A 283 -23.35 -1.01 -39.43
C ARG A 283 -24.42 -1.49 -38.46
N LYS A 284 -24.50 -2.81 -38.22
CA LYS A 284 -25.43 -3.37 -37.22
C LYS A 284 -25.10 -2.91 -35.83
N MET A 285 -23.81 -2.84 -35.49
CA MET A 285 -23.39 -2.34 -34.15
C MET A 285 -23.73 -0.86 -33.95
N ARG A 286 -23.64 -0.04 -35.01
CA ARG A 286 -24.08 1.36 -34.95
C ARG A 286 -25.58 1.48 -34.72
N GLU A 287 -26.38 0.64 -35.35
CA GLU A 287 -27.83 0.58 -35.11
C GLU A 287 -28.14 0.18 -33.67
N VAL A 288 -27.47 -0.86 -33.16
CA VAL A 288 -27.61 -1.29 -31.75
C VAL A 288 -27.21 -0.19 -30.78
N ALA A 289 -26.12 0.53 -31.04
CA ALA A 289 -25.63 1.59 -30.16
C ALA A 289 -26.59 2.81 -30.06
N LEU A 290 -27.53 2.94 -31.03
CA LEU A 290 -28.54 4.01 -30.99
C LEU A 290 -29.77 3.63 -30.15
N HIS A 291 -29.95 2.35 -29.82
CA HIS A 291 -31.07 1.92 -28.99
C HIS A 291 -30.87 2.30 -27.51
N PRO A 292 -31.91 2.80 -26.85
CA PRO A 292 -31.88 3.05 -25.42
C PRO A 292 -31.49 1.80 -24.62
N GLY A 293 -30.73 1.96 -23.59
CA GLY A 293 -30.32 0.88 -22.65
C GLY A 293 -29.33 -0.14 -23.21
N THR A 294 -28.82 0.03 -24.45
CA THR A 294 -27.80 -0.86 -25.03
C THR A 294 -26.52 -0.90 -24.19
N PRO A 295 -25.90 -2.09 -24.02
CA PRO A 295 -24.60 -2.17 -23.31
C PRO A 295 -23.42 -1.76 -24.20
N LEU A 296 -23.64 -1.52 -25.50
CA LEU A 296 -22.60 -1.15 -26.45
C LEU A 296 -22.53 0.37 -26.61
N THR A 297 -21.36 0.96 -26.33
CA THR A 297 -21.12 2.39 -26.47
C THR A 297 -20.01 2.66 -27.49
N GLN A 298 -20.14 3.80 -28.22
CA GLN A 298 -19.13 4.29 -29.15
C GLN A 298 -18.82 5.74 -28.81
N ARG A 299 -17.52 6.03 -28.57
CA ARG A 299 -17.04 7.39 -28.35
C ARG A 299 -15.65 7.56 -28.95
N ASP A 300 -15.46 8.62 -29.74
CA ASP A 300 -14.15 9.00 -30.33
C ASP A 300 -13.46 7.82 -31.08
N GLY A 301 -14.24 6.98 -31.78
CA GLY A 301 -13.72 5.82 -32.48
C GLY A 301 -13.46 4.59 -31.59
N VAL A 302 -13.69 4.70 -30.31
CA VAL A 302 -13.57 3.59 -29.35
C VAL A 302 -14.94 2.93 -29.14
N TRP A 303 -15.00 1.66 -29.38
CA TRP A 303 -16.14 0.81 -29.10
C TRP A 303 -15.92 0.06 -27.79
N ARG A 304 -16.95 -0.02 -26.94
CA ARG A 304 -16.88 -0.71 -25.65
C ARG A 304 -18.20 -1.36 -25.29
N PHE A 305 -18.13 -2.62 -24.88
CA PHE A 305 -19.22 -3.32 -24.25
C PHE A 305 -19.17 -3.07 -22.73
N VAL A 306 -20.06 -2.26 -22.18
CA VAL A 306 -19.94 -1.72 -20.81
C VAL A 306 -20.29 -2.75 -19.75
N ALA A 307 -21.47 -3.39 -19.84
CA ALA A 307 -21.97 -4.32 -18.83
C ALA A 307 -21.54 -5.77 -19.16
N ARG A 308 -20.26 -6.09 -18.97
CA ARG A 308 -19.65 -7.36 -19.39
C ARG A 308 -20.35 -8.59 -18.79
N TYR A 309 -20.59 -8.59 -17.49
CA TYR A 309 -21.23 -9.69 -16.78
C TYR A 309 -22.66 -9.93 -17.25
N GLU A 310 -23.47 -8.87 -17.33
CA GLU A 310 -24.84 -8.96 -17.82
C GLU A 310 -24.88 -9.44 -19.29
N GLY A 311 -24.02 -8.85 -20.13
CA GLY A 311 -23.90 -9.25 -21.52
C GLY A 311 -23.55 -10.73 -21.68
N TRP A 312 -22.67 -11.23 -20.82
CA TRP A 312 -22.26 -12.63 -20.78
C TRP A 312 -23.44 -13.57 -20.52
N HIS A 313 -24.25 -13.25 -19.51
CA HIS A 313 -25.44 -14.05 -19.17
C HIS A 313 -26.59 -13.88 -20.16
N ALA A 314 -26.83 -12.65 -20.63
CA ALA A 314 -27.94 -12.36 -21.53
C ALA A 314 -27.72 -12.88 -22.97
N LEU A 315 -26.46 -12.86 -23.46
CA LEU A 315 -26.10 -13.27 -24.81
C LEU A 315 -25.47 -14.67 -24.90
N GLY A 316 -25.23 -15.31 -23.78
CA GLY A 316 -24.54 -16.61 -23.73
C GLY A 316 -25.17 -17.68 -24.59
N SER A 317 -26.53 -17.71 -24.72
CA SER A 317 -27.26 -18.59 -25.59
C SER A 317 -27.08 -18.32 -27.11
N LYS A 318 -26.49 -17.18 -27.47
CA LYS A 318 -26.16 -16.81 -28.86
C LYS A 318 -24.70 -17.12 -29.23
N ILE A 319 -23.90 -17.64 -28.28
CA ILE A 319 -22.54 -18.06 -28.51
C ILE A 319 -22.52 -19.57 -28.72
N PHE A 320 -21.87 -20.02 -29.80
CA PHE A 320 -21.77 -21.42 -30.21
C PHE A 320 -20.30 -21.85 -30.26
N ASP A 321 -20.03 -23.16 -30.36
CA ASP A 321 -18.67 -23.74 -30.42
C ASP A 321 -17.79 -23.09 -31.50
N GLU A 322 -18.38 -22.68 -32.62
CA GLU A 322 -17.66 -22.01 -33.72
C GLU A 322 -17.13 -20.64 -33.27
N HIS A 323 -17.89 -19.86 -32.50
CA HIS A 323 -17.46 -18.59 -31.94
C HIS A 323 -16.30 -18.80 -30.99
N LEU A 324 -16.34 -19.85 -30.16
CA LEU A 324 -15.23 -20.21 -29.25
C LEU A 324 -14.00 -20.65 -30.04
N GLY A 325 -14.17 -21.37 -31.15
CA GLY A 325 -13.03 -21.75 -32.02
C GLY A 325 -12.36 -20.52 -32.64
N ARG A 326 -13.11 -19.56 -33.14
CA ARG A 326 -12.62 -18.30 -33.70
C ARG A 326 -11.98 -17.43 -32.58
N LEU A 327 -12.60 -17.36 -31.41
CA LEU A 327 -12.10 -16.64 -30.28
C LEU A 327 -10.72 -17.14 -29.87
N ARG A 328 -10.54 -18.49 -29.79
CA ARG A 328 -9.22 -19.08 -29.50
C ARG A 328 -8.17 -18.59 -30.48
N THR A 329 -8.44 -18.65 -31.79
CA THR A 329 -7.50 -18.23 -32.84
C THR A 329 -7.13 -16.73 -32.68
N VAL A 330 -8.13 -15.87 -32.49
CA VAL A 330 -7.95 -14.43 -32.35
C VAL A 330 -7.22 -14.10 -31.04
N ALA A 331 -7.66 -14.68 -29.92
CA ALA A 331 -7.09 -14.40 -28.62
C ALA A 331 -5.61 -14.83 -28.54
N VAL A 332 -5.24 -16.01 -29.06
CA VAL A 332 -3.83 -16.44 -29.13
C VAL A 332 -3.01 -15.49 -29.98
N SER A 333 -3.48 -15.13 -31.18
CA SER A 333 -2.75 -14.20 -32.06
C SER A 333 -2.54 -12.82 -31.41
N VAL A 334 -3.57 -12.27 -30.75
CA VAL A 334 -3.54 -10.91 -30.15
C VAL A 334 -2.77 -10.89 -28.84
N LEU A 335 -2.89 -11.92 -27.99
CA LEU A 335 -2.28 -11.94 -26.66
C LEU A 335 -0.81 -12.39 -26.71
N ALA A 336 -0.42 -13.23 -27.68
CA ALA A 336 0.98 -13.63 -27.88
C ALA A 336 1.84 -12.52 -28.52
N GLU A 337 1.26 -11.38 -28.86
CA GLU A 337 2.00 -10.23 -29.39
C GLU A 337 2.95 -9.66 -28.35
N LYS A 338 4.23 -9.60 -28.67
CA LYS A 338 5.28 -8.98 -27.84
C LYS A 338 5.30 -7.48 -28.07
N ASP A 339 5.35 -6.70 -26.98
CA ASP A 339 5.34 -5.25 -27.06
C ASP A 339 6.70 -4.72 -27.56
N PRO A 340 6.74 -4.02 -28.71
CA PRO A 340 7.99 -3.53 -29.30
C PRO A 340 8.70 -2.47 -28.44
N GLN A 341 8.09 -1.96 -27.37
CA GLN A 341 8.77 -1.09 -26.42
C GLN A 341 10.01 -1.75 -25.79
N PHE A 342 10.01 -3.09 -25.69
CA PHE A 342 11.13 -3.85 -25.13
C PHE A 342 12.34 -3.95 -26.05
N ASP A 343 12.25 -3.49 -27.29
CA ASP A 343 13.40 -3.27 -28.18
C ASP A 343 14.21 -2.02 -27.78
N LEU A 344 13.64 -1.15 -26.95
CA LEU A 344 14.25 0.08 -26.47
C LEU A 344 14.95 -0.14 -25.12
N PRO A 345 16.04 0.60 -24.85
CA PRO A 345 16.62 0.70 -23.52
C PRO A 345 15.55 1.10 -22.47
N THR A 346 15.73 0.69 -21.22
CA THR A 346 14.75 0.90 -20.16
C THR A 346 14.37 2.38 -19.96
N GLU A 347 15.38 3.27 -20.12
CA GLU A 347 15.25 4.72 -19.98
C GLU A 347 14.44 5.38 -21.11
N GLU A 348 14.29 4.73 -22.27
CA GLU A 348 13.59 5.28 -23.45
C GLU A 348 12.16 4.74 -23.61
N ARG A 349 11.79 3.70 -22.87
CA ARG A 349 10.47 3.02 -23.01
C ARG A 349 9.28 3.90 -22.73
N TYR A 350 9.41 4.89 -21.86
CA TYR A 350 8.33 5.85 -21.60
C TYR A 350 7.92 6.63 -22.85
N ALA A 351 8.83 6.78 -23.81
CA ALA A 351 8.64 7.46 -25.07
C ALA A 351 8.44 6.50 -26.27
N SER A 352 8.11 5.22 -26.04
CA SER A 352 8.01 4.18 -27.07
C SER A 352 7.10 4.57 -28.25
N SER A 353 6.01 5.28 -28.00
CA SER A 353 5.11 5.79 -29.04
C SER A 353 5.78 6.81 -29.98
N ILE A 354 6.70 7.63 -29.46
CA ILE A 354 7.48 8.59 -30.28
C ILE A 354 8.44 7.83 -31.19
N HIS A 355 8.98 6.72 -30.73
CA HIS A 355 9.86 5.84 -31.52
C HIS A 355 9.10 4.88 -32.45
N GLY A 356 7.77 4.98 -32.54
CA GLY A 356 6.93 4.07 -33.32
C GLY A 356 6.89 2.63 -32.79
N LYS A 357 7.37 2.40 -31.56
CA LYS A 357 7.37 1.10 -30.90
C LYS A 357 6.07 0.90 -30.12
N VAL A 358 5.02 0.53 -30.84
CA VAL A 358 3.67 0.33 -30.31
C VAL A 358 3.14 -1.03 -30.73
N LEU A 359 2.29 -1.62 -29.90
CA LEU A 359 1.54 -2.84 -30.22
C LEU A 359 0.70 -2.63 -31.49
N ALA A 360 0.58 -3.64 -32.33
CA ALA A 360 -0.28 -3.61 -33.50
C ALA A 360 -1.77 -3.63 -33.08
N HIS A 361 -2.13 -4.45 -32.09
CA HIS A 361 -3.46 -4.48 -31.52
C HIS A 361 -3.57 -3.51 -30.34
N SER A 362 -4.72 -2.83 -30.24
CA SER A 362 -4.95 -1.89 -29.17
C SER A 362 -4.95 -2.59 -27.78
N ARG A 363 -4.49 -1.85 -26.76
CA ARG A 363 -4.58 -2.33 -25.36
C ARG A 363 -6.03 -2.61 -24.95
N LEU A 364 -7.01 -1.91 -25.57
CA LEU A 364 -8.43 -2.10 -25.28
C LEU A 364 -8.91 -3.47 -25.79
N LEU A 365 -8.55 -3.86 -27.00
CA LEU A 365 -8.89 -5.17 -27.54
C LEU A 365 -8.22 -6.29 -26.75
N ARG A 366 -6.93 -6.14 -26.43
CA ARG A 366 -6.19 -7.12 -25.62
C ARG A 366 -6.87 -7.34 -24.26
N ASN A 367 -7.21 -6.26 -23.55
CA ASN A 367 -7.94 -6.34 -22.28
C ASN A 367 -9.32 -6.97 -22.42
N GLY A 368 -10.07 -6.56 -23.45
CA GLY A 368 -11.42 -7.11 -23.72
C GLY A 368 -11.41 -8.62 -23.97
N LEU A 369 -10.42 -9.13 -24.72
CA LEU A 369 -10.24 -10.57 -24.94
C LEU A 369 -9.81 -11.31 -23.65
N ALA A 370 -8.91 -10.75 -22.87
CA ALA A 370 -8.49 -11.33 -21.59
C ALA A 370 -9.67 -11.39 -20.60
N GLU A 371 -10.50 -10.34 -20.53
CA GLU A 371 -11.74 -10.35 -19.74
C GLU A 371 -12.74 -11.41 -20.21
N SER A 372 -12.89 -11.59 -21.53
CA SER A 372 -13.75 -12.66 -22.07
C SER A 372 -13.25 -14.04 -21.68
N LEU A 373 -11.94 -14.28 -21.70
CA LEU A 373 -11.35 -15.53 -21.23
C LEU A 373 -11.59 -15.75 -19.74
N ALA A 374 -11.45 -14.69 -18.93
CA ALA A 374 -11.74 -14.76 -17.50
C ALA A 374 -13.22 -15.08 -17.23
N LEU A 375 -14.16 -14.49 -17.99
CA LEU A 375 -15.59 -14.80 -17.92
C LEU A 375 -15.89 -16.23 -18.35
N ILE A 376 -15.25 -16.72 -19.43
CA ILE A 376 -15.37 -18.13 -19.88
C ILE A 376 -14.93 -19.08 -18.76
N GLY A 377 -13.79 -18.82 -18.13
CA GLY A 377 -13.26 -19.66 -17.07
C GLY A 377 -14.01 -19.54 -15.74
N SER A 378 -14.69 -18.41 -15.48
CA SER A 378 -15.42 -18.17 -14.24
C SER A 378 -16.89 -18.53 -14.32
N HIS A 379 -17.55 -18.29 -15.48
CA HIS A 379 -18.98 -18.47 -15.70
C HIS A 379 -19.28 -19.24 -16.99
N PRO A 380 -18.71 -20.46 -17.18
CA PRO A 380 -18.88 -21.25 -18.41
C PRO A 380 -20.33 -21.64 -18.65
N ASN A 381 -21.12 -21.82 -17.59
CA ASN A 381 -22.51 -22.25 -17.64
C ASN A 381 -23.45 -21.21 -18.30
N ALA A 382 -23.02 -19.96 -18.48
CA ALA A 382 -23.77 -18.96 -19.21
C ALA A 382 -23.89 -19.31 -20.72
N LEU A 383 -22.93 -20.05 -21.26
CA LEU A 383 -22.85 -20.42 -22.68
C LEU A 383 -23.67 -21.69 -22.99
N THR A 384 -24.95 -21.57 -22.79
CA THR A 384 -25.89 -22.71 -22.87
C THR A 384 -26.02 -23.38 -24.25
N SER A 385 -25.60 -22.73 -25.35
CA SER A 385 -25.58 -23.28 -26.71
C SER A 385 -24.27 -23.90 -27.13
N CYS A 386 -23.26 -23.90 -26.25
CA CYS A 386 -21.99 -24.56 -26.47
C CYS A 386 -22.05 -26.02 -25.99
N SER A 387 -21.21 -26.86 -26.58
CA SER A 387 -21.00 -28.24 -26.12
C SER A 387 -20.46 -28.25 -24.68
N LEU A 388 -20.87 -29.25 -23.90
CA LEU A 388 -20.45 -29.38 -22.49
C LEU A 388 -18.94 -29.37 -22.33
N GLY A 389 -18.44 -28.53 -21.43
CA GLY A 389 -17.01 -28.37 -21.17
C GLY A 389 -16.23 -27.61 -22.25
N ARG A 390 -16.88 -27.22 -23.36
CA ARG A 390 -16.20 -26.54 -24.48
C ARG A 390 -15.68 -25.18 -24.08
N ALA A 391 -16.41 -24.46 -23.24
CA ALA A 391 -16.03 -23.14 -22.76
C ALA A 391 -14.73 -23.20 -21.92
N GLU A 392 -14.73 -24.03 -20.90
CA GLU A 392 -13.58 -24.21 -20.00
C GLU A 392 -12.33 -24.68 -20.79
N VAL A 393 -12.50 -25.68 -21.67
CA VAL A 393 -11.42 -26.16 -22.52
C VAL A 393 -10.84 -25.06 -23.40
N THR A 394 -11.70 -24.15 -23.90
CA THR A 394 -11.24 -23.02 -24.73
C THR A 394 -10.35 -22.08 -23.91
N ALA A 395 -10.75 -21.70 -22.69
CA ALA A 395 -9.93 -20.86 -21.82
C ALA A 395 -8.58 -21.52 -21.48
N VAL A 396 -8.60 -22.78 -21.09
CA VAL A 396 -7.41 -23.62 -20.81
C VAL A 396 -6.46 -23.62 -22.01
N LEU A 397 -6.96 -23.91 -23.20
CA LEU A 397 -6.11 -24.00 -24.42
C LEU A 397 -5.52 -22.64 -24.79
N VAL A 398 -6.27 -21.53 -24.67
CA VAL A 398 -5.74 -20.21 -24.99
C VAL A 398 -4.62 -19.83 -23.99
N VAL A 399 -4.85 -19.98 -22.68
CA VAL A 399 -3.84 -19.66 -21.67
C VAL A 399 -2.57 -20.50 -21.87
N ARG A 400 -2.73 -21.80 -22.11
CA ARG A 400 -1.61 -22.70 -22.41
C ARG A 400 -0.83 -22.26 -23.66
N GLU A 401 -1.52 -21.98 -24.76
CA GLU A 401 -0.87 -21.61 -26.04
C GLU A 401 -0.17 -20.25 -25.95
N VAL A 402 -0.73 -19.30 -25.24
CA VAL A 402 -0.14 -17.97 -25.06
C VAL A 402 1.10 -18.04 -24.18
N LEU A 403 1.08 -18.82 -23.09
CA LEU A 403 2.15 -18.85 -22.09
C LEU A 403 3.18 -19.98 -22.32
N SER A 404 2.91 -20.93 -23.26
CA SER A 404 3.84 -22.00 -23.55
C SER A 404 5.15 -21.46 -24.11
N GLY A 405 6.26 -21.69 -23.40
CA GLY A 405 7.57 -21.18 -23.80
C GLY A 405 7.70 -19.66 -23.83
N ALA A 406 6.87 -18.95 -23.07
CA ALA A 406 6.89 -17.49 -22.99
C ALA A 406 8.24 -17.00 -22.45
N ASP A 407 8.92 -16.14 -23.21
CA ASP A 407 10.12 -15.46 -22.77
C ASP A 407 9.78 -14.23 -21.90
N TRP A 408 10.79 -13.60 -21.33
CA TRP A 408 10.60 -12.43 -20.46
C TRP A 408 9.86 -11.28 -21.17
N VAL A 409 10.06 -11.10 -22.48
CA VAL A 409 9.38 -10.04 -23.25
C VAL A 409 7.88 -10.28 -23.28
N LEU A 410 7.44 -11.51 -23.46
CA LEU A 410 6.02 -11.85 -23.48
C LEU A 410 5.40 -11.73 -22.08
N TRP A 411 6.08 -12.22 -21.03
CA TRP A 411 5.63 -12.03 -19.65
C TRP A 411 5.45 -10.54 -19.31
N ALA A 412 6.43 -9.71 -19.66
CA ALA A 412 6.36 -8.27 -19.46
C ALA A 412 5.28 -7.58 -20.33
N SER A 413 5.06 -8.05 -21.57
CA SER A 413 4.03 -7.54 -22.48
C SER A 413 2.60 -7.84 -22.01
N LEU A 414 2.45 -8.88 -21.21
CA LEU A 414 1.17 -9.31 -20.63
C LEU A 414 0.94 -8.75 -19.20
N ASN A 415 1.87 -7.99 -18.64
CA ASN A 415 1.85 -7.55 -17.24
C ASN A 415 0.46 -7.18 -16.72
N ASP A 416 -0.28 -6.31 -17.41
CA ASP A 416 -1.59 -5.84 -16.97
C ASP A 416 -2.72 -6.87 -17.19
N LEU A 417 -2.48 -7.92 -17.97
CA LEU A 417 -3.46 -8.94 -18.37
C LEU A 417 -3.30 -10.25 -17.60
N LEU A 418 -2.12 -10.49 -17.00
CA LEU A 418 -1.82 -11.75 -16.29
C LEU A 418 -2.86 -12.12 -15.21
N PRO A 419 -3.38 -11.17 -14.39
CA PRO A 419 -4.45 -11.50 -13.44
C PRO A 419 -5.72 -12.06 -14.09
N LEU A 420 -6.10 -11.56 -15.27
CA LEU A 420 -7.28 -12.06 -16.01
C LEU A 420 -7.01 -13.44 -16.61
N LEU A 421 -5.80 -13.68 -17.12
CA LEU A 421 -5.40 -14.99 -17.64
C LEU A 421 -5.32 -16.03 -16.51
N ALA A 422 -4.88 -15.63 -15.32
CA ALA A 422 -4.91 -16.47 -14.12
C ALA A 422 -6.35 -16.85 -13.73
N GLU A 423 -7.30 -15.91 -13.78
CA GLU A 423 -8.72 -16.20 -13.53
C GLU A 423 -9.34 -17.09 -14.64
N ALA A 424 -8.89 -16.93 -15.88
CA ALA A 424 -9.39 -17.72 -17.00
C ALA A 424 -9.10 -19.22 -16.83
N ALA A 425 -7.86 -19.58 -16.49
CA ALA A 425 -7.44 -20.96 -16.32
C ALA A 425 -6.36 -21.10 -15.22
N PRO A 426 -6.76 -21.13 -13.95
CA PRO A 426 -5.85 -21.11 -12.80
C PRO A 426 -4.76 -22.19 -12.84
N GLY A 427 -5.13 -23.43 -13.16
CA GLY A 427 -4.21 -24.57 -13.26
C GLY A 427 -3.13 -24.34 -14.31
N GLU A 428 -3.53 -24.02 -15.54
CA GLU A 428 -2.63 -23.79 -16.67
C GLU A 428 -1.73 -22.57 -16.45
N PHE A 429 -2.24 -21.53 -15.80
CA PHE A 429 -1.44 -20.36 -15.45
C PHE A 429 -0.34 -20.72 -14.46
N LEU A 430 -0.67 -21.48 -13.40
CA LEU A 430 0.31 -21.95 -12.41
C LEU A 430 1.34 -22.92 -13.07
N ASP A 431 0.89 -23.85 -13.93
CA ASP A 431 1.78 -24.74 -14.68
C ASP A 431 2.78 -23.94 -15.53
N ALA A 432 2.33 -22.84 -16.15
CA ALA A 432 3.21 -21.97 -16.94
C ALA A 432 4.22 -21.22 -16.06
N VAL A 433 3.82 -20.70 -14.90
CA VAL A 433 4.71 -20.04 -13.94
C VAL A 433 5.75 -21.05 -13.40
N GLU A 434 5.33 -22.22 -12.96
CA GLU A 434 6.20 -23.28 -12.45
C GLU A 434 7.20 -23.72 -13.52
N THR A 435 6.75 -23.88 -14.76
CA THR A 435 7.63 -24.21 -15.91
C THR A 435 8.66 -23.11 -16.14
N ALA A 436 8.26 -21.85 -16.11
CA ALA A 436 9.15 -20.71 -16.28
C ALA A 436 10.20 -20.62 -15.17
N LEU A 437 9.82 -20.92 -13.92
CA LEU A 437 10.74 -20.91 -12.76
C LEU A 437 11.86 -21.95 -12.86
N VAL A 438 11.58 -23.12 -13.46
CA VAL A 438 12.58 -24.19 -13.63
C VAL A 438 13.33 -24.11 -14.96
N THR A 439 12.95 -23.21 -15.86
CA THR A 439 13.62 -22.99 -17.14
C THR A 439 14.96 -22.25 -16.94
N ASP A 440 16.00 -22.66 -17.64
CA ASP A 440 17.32 -21.99 -17.61
C ASP A 440 17.65 -21.42 -19.00
N PRO A 441 17.86 -20.10 -19.14
CA PRO A 441 17.71 -19.07 -18.11
C PRO A 441 16.25 -18.84 -17.73
N CYS A 442 16.01 -18.54 -16.45
CA CYS A 442 14.66 -18.23 -15.95
C CYS A 442 14.19 -16.86 -16.51
N PRO A 443 13.04 -16.80 -17.19
CA PRO A 443 12.57 -15.54 -17.77
C PRO A 443 12.26 -14.46 -16.70
N PHE A 444 11.96 -14.84 -15.46
CA PHE A 444 11.68 -13.88 -14.39
C PHE A 444 12.93 -13.16 -13.89
N ASP A 445 14.11 -13.75 -14.00
CA ASP A 445 15.37 -13.07 -13.65
C ASP A 445 15.57 -11.85 -14.57
N GLU A 446 15.23 -11.98 -15.85
CA GLU A 446 15.28 -10.86 -16.79
C GLU A 446 14.14 -9.86 -16.53
N VAL A 447 12.93 -10.30 -16.17
CA VAL A 447 11.82 -9.38 -15.79
C VAL A 447 12.21 -8.53 -14.59
N PHE A 448 12.91 -9.07 -13.59
CA PHE A 448 13.46 -8.30 -12.47
C PHE A 448 14.48 -7.27 -12.94
N SER A 449 15.35 -7.63 -13.88
CA SER A 449 16.39 -6.74 -14.41
C SER A 449 15.81 -5.53 -15.19
N GLN A 450 14.57 -5.63 -15.65
CA GLN A 450 13.87 -4.57 -16.39
C GLN A 450 13.25 -3.49 -15.49
N GLU A 451 13.44 -3.56 -14.18
CA GLU A 451 12.95 -2.51 -13.26
C GLU A 451 13.68 -1.20 -13.53
N ALA A 452 12.91 -0.12 -13.62
CA ALA A 452 13.44 1.23 -13.80
C ALA A 452 13.24 2.06 -12.53
N ASP A 453 14.29 2.76 -12.12
CA ASP A 453 14.25 3.75 -11.05
C ASP A 453 13.77 5.11 -11.57
N GLY A 454 13.13 5.90 -10.68
CA GLY A 454 12.72 7.27 -10.95
C GLY A 454 11.21 7.47 -11.09
N PHE A 455 10.80 8.73 -11.32
CA PHE A 455 9.39 9.16 -11.35
C PHE A 455 8.55 8.47 -12.46
N MET A 456 9.19 8.07 -13.56
CA MET A 456 8.58 7.34 -14.69
C MET A 456 8.92 5.85 -14.68
N GLY A 457 9.60 5.36 -13.65
CA GLY A 457 9.97 3.96 -13.53
C GLY A 457 8.77 3.02 -13.48
N ARG A 458 8.95 1.80 -13.98
CA ARG A 458 7.94 0.72 -13.96
C ARG A 458 8.57 -0.58 -13.52
N THR A 459 7.79 -1.42 -12.86
CA THR A 459 8.13 -2.83 -12.64
C THR A 459 7.15 -3.71 -13.42
N TYR A 460 7.71 -4.67 -14.16
CA TYR A 460 6.91 -5.61 -14.95
C TYR A 460 6.65 -6.93 -14.20
N MET A 461 7.20 -7.07 -13.00
CA MET A 461 6.91 -8.20 -12.12
C MET A 461 5.52 -8.08 -11.48
N SER A 462 4.98 -6.87 -11.36
CA SER A 462 3.68 -6.61 -10.70
C SER A 462 2.53 -7.48 -11.25
N GLY A 463 2.49 -7.70 -12.55
CA GLY A 463 1.43 -8.52 -13.16
C GLY A 463 1.47 -9.98 -12.71
N VAL A 464 2.66 -10.58 -12.62
CA VAL A 464 2.85 -11.94 -12.12
C VAL A 464 2.44 -12.02 -10.65
N LEU A 465 2.89 -11.06 -9.83
CA LEU A 465 2.54 -11.01 -8.40
C LEU A 465 1.02 -10.88 -8.21
N TRP A 466 0.38 -9.93 -8.91
CA TRP A 466 -1.08 -9.76 -8.84
C TRP A 466 -1.86 -10.98 -9.34
N ALA A 467 -1.35 -11.68 -10.32
CA ALA A 467 -1.96 -12.94 -10.78
C ALA A 467 -1.88 -14.02 -9.69
N LEU A 468 -0.71 -14.20 -9.07
CA LEU A 468 -0.51 -15.14 -7.97
C LEU A 468 -1.33 -14.74 -6.74
N GLU A 469 -1.40 -13.46 -6.39
CA GLU A 469 -2.28 -12.96 -5.34
C GLU A 469 -3.76 -13.27 -5.60
N THR A 470 -4.22 -13.09 -6.85
CA THR A 470 -5.58 -13.45 -7.27
C THR A 470 -5.84 -14.95 -7.07
N LEU A 471 -4.87 -15.80 -7.38
CA LEU A 471 -4.96 -17.25 -7.23
C LEU A 471 -4.75 -17.75 -5.79
N ALA A 472 -4.28 -16.91 -4.88
CA ALA A 472 -4.16 -17.26 -3.46
C ALA A 472 -5.52 -17.27 -2.72
N TRP A 473 -6.54 -16.60 -3.26
CA TRP A 473 -7.86 -16.53 -2.62
C TRP A 473 -8.56 -17.89 -2.54
N PRO A 474 -8.65 -18.71 -3.60
CA PRO A 474 -9.17 -20.05 -3.49
C PRO A 474 -8.24 -20.99 -2.70
N PRO A 475 -8.75 -21.72 -1.71
CA PRO A 475 -7.94 -22.62 -0.88
C PRO A 475 -7.14 -23.68 -1.65
N ASP A 476 -7.61 -24.06 -2.84
CA ASP A 476 -7.05 -25.18 -3.60
C ASP A 476 -5.74 -24.84 -4.32
N HIS A 477 -5.48 -23.55 -4.51
CA HIS A 477 -4.28 -23.09 -5.20
C HIS A 477 -3.21 -22.56 -4.26
N LEU A 478 -3.54 -22.34 -2.96
CA LEU A 478 -2.69 -21.61 -2.02
C LEU A 478 -1.28 -22.20 -1.92
N SER A 479 -1.11 -23.51 -1.79
CA SER A 479 0.22 -24.12 -1.64
C SER A 479 1.09 -23.91 -2.88
N ARG A 480 0.54 -24.08 -4.08
CA ARG A 480 1.27 -23.83 -5.34
C ARG A 480 1.67 -22.34 -5.44
N VAL A 481 0.75 -21.43 -5.13
CA VAL A 481 1.03 -19.99 -5.14
C VAL A 481 2.14 -19.63 -4.15
N VAL A 482 2.11 -20.18 -2.95
CA VAL A 482 3.13 -19.93 -1.92
C VAL A 482 4.51 -20.41 -2.37
N ILE A 483 4.61 -21.58 -3.01
CA ILE A 483 5.88 -22.07 -3.58
C ILE A 483 6.34 -21.18 -4.74
N CYS A 484 5.48 -20.85 -5.71
CA CYS A 484 5.84 -19.94 -6.82
C CYS A 484 6.35 -18.58 -6.31
N LEU A 485 5.66 -17.97 -5.33
CA LEU A 485 6.12 -16.73 -4.71
C LEU A 485 7.42 -16.90 -3.93
N GLY A 486 7.62 -18.06 -3.31
CA GLY A 486 8.86 -18.42 -2.62
C GLY A 486 10.05 -18.49 -3.57
N GLU A 487 9.91 -19.17 -4.70
CA GLU A 487 10.91 -19.23 -5.75
C GLU A 487 11.24 -17.85 -6.33
N LEU A 488 10.22 -17.02 -6.57
CA LEU A 488 10.41 -15.63 -7.00
C LEU A 488 11.12 -14.81 -5.92
N ALA A 489 10.83 -15.03 -4.63
CA ALA A 489 11.47 -14.32 -3.52
C ALA A 489 12.95 -14.76 -3.33
N ALA A 490 13.28 -15.99 -3.67
CA ALA A 490 14.66 -16.48 -3.66
C ALA A 490 15.51 -15.84 -4.78
N ARG A 491 14.87 -15.48 -5.91
CA ARG A 491 15.50 -14.86 -7.09
C ARG A 491 15.49 -13.34 -7.06
N ASP A 492 14.71 -12.73 -6.15
CA ASP A 492 14.52 -11.28 -6.10
C ASP A 492 15.83 -10.55 -5.75
N PRO A 493 16.37 -9.70 -6.64
CA PRO A 493 17.59 -8.94 -6.37
C PRO A 493 17.41 -7.80 -5.36
N GLY A 494 16.18 -7.59 -4.90
CA GLY A 494 15.80 -6.43 -4.10
C GLY A 494 15.57 -5.18 -4.95
N GLY A 495 15.28 -4.05 -4.30
CA GLY A 495 15.01 -2.78 -4.96
C GLY A 495 14.08 -1.89 -4.16
N ARG A 496 13.67 -0.75 -4.75
CA ARG A 496 12.85 0.27 -4.07
C ARG A 496 11.35 0.05 -4.17
N TRP A 497 10.91 -0.83 -5.06
CA TRP A 497 9.48 -1.11 -5.24
C TRP A 497 8.93 -1.90 -4.05
N ALA A 498 7.78 -1.47 -3.54
CA ALA A 498 7.10 -2.17 -2.46
C ALA A 498 6.44 -3.49 -2.91
N ASN A 499 6.09 -3.59 -4.21
CA ASN A 499 5.49 -4.80 -4.76
C ASN A 499 6.58 -5.84 -5.06
N ARG A 500 6.83 -6.71 -4.07
CA ARG A 500 7.85 -7.76 -4.08
C ARG A 500 7.25 -9.11 -3.71
N PRO A 501 7.84 -10.23 -4.19
CA PRO A 501 7.32 -11.56 -3.89
C PRO A 501 7.22 -11.87 -2.39
N ALA A 502 8.23 -11.47 -1.61
CA ALA A 502 8.22 -11.66 -0.16
C ALA A 502 7.09 -10.88 0.54
N ASN A 503 6.77 -9.67 0.04
CA ASN A 503 5.66 -8.86 0.58
C ASN A 503 4.29 -9.47 0.22
N SER A 504 4.13 -10.01 -1.00
CA SER A 504 2.91 -10.75 -1.38
C SER A 504 2.73 -11.99 -0.51
N LEU A 505 3.79 -12.78 -0.27
CA LEU A 505 3.77 -13.94 0.63
C LEU A 505 3.30 -13.56 2.03
N ALA A 506 3.95 -12.56 2.64
CA ALA A 506 3.59 -12.10 3.98
C ALA A 506 2.14 -11.60 4.04
N THR A 507 1.71 -10.80 3.06
CA THR A 507 0.35 -10.23 3.01
C THR A 507 -0.72 -11.31 2.86
N ILE A 508 -0.50 -12.33 2.03
CA ILE A 508 -1.45 -13.44 1.83
C ILE A 508 -1.69 -14.21 3.15
N LEU A 509 -0.64 -14.41 3.94
CA LEU A 509 -0.64 -15.29 5.11
C LEU A 509 -0.75 -14.55 6.45
N LEU A 510 -0.99 -13.24 6.45
CA LEU A 510 -1.11 -12.42 7.67
C LEU A 510 -2.11 -13.04 8.67
N PRO A 511 -1.72 -13.27 9.93
CA PRO A 511 -2.61 -13.89 10.92
C PRO A 511 -3.87 -13.08 11.22
N TRP A 512 -3.76 -11.76 11.23
CA TRP A 512 -4.86 -10.84 11.62
C TRP A 512 -5.75 -10.44 10.43
N MET A 513 -5.29 -10.61 9.19
CA MET A 513 -6.07 -10.30 7.98
C MET A 513 -5.55 -11.12 6.78
N PRO A 514 -5.74 -12.43 6.77
CA PRO A 514 -5.24 -13.28 5.69
C PRO A 514 -5.94 -12.94 4.38
N GLN A 515 -5.16 -12.79 3.30
CA GLN A 515 -5.68 -12.51 1.96
C GLN A 515 -5.90 -13.82 1.20
N THR A 516 -6.62 -14.73 1.84
CA THR A 516 -7.01 -16.05 1.31
C THR A 516 -8.22 -16.57 2.07
N CYS A 517 -9.05 -17.37 1.41
CA CYS A 517 -10.16 -18.08 2.02
C CYS A 517 -9.74 -19.46 2.60
N ALA A 518 -8.45 -19.77 2.55
CA ALA A 518 -7.95 -21.05 3.08
C ALA A 518 -8.05 -21.11 4.61
N PRO A 519 -8.48 -22.23 5.17
CA PRO A 519 -8.50 -22.44 6.63
C PRO A 519 -7.08 -22.51 7.20
N ILE A 520 -6.94 -22.30 8.51
CA ILE A 520 -5.67 -22.28 9.25
C ILE A 520 -4.78 -23.48 8.91
N ALA A 521 -5.35 -24.70 8.87
CA ALA A 521 -4.60 -25.90 8.55
C ALA A 521 -3.95 -25.86 7.13
N LYS A 522 -4.66 -25.35 6.10
CA LYS A 522 -4.11 -25.20 4.75
C LYS A 522 -3.04 -24.10 4.70
N ARG A 523 -3.23 -23.00 5.43
CA ARG A 523 -2.21 -21.94 5.54
C ARG A 523 -0.93 -22.46 6.20
N GLY A 524 -1.07 -23.19 7.29
CA GLY A 524 0.05 -23.85 7.97
C GLY A 524 0.78 -24.86 7.06
N ALA A 525 0.02 -25.70 6.34
CA ALA A 525 0.62 -26.66 5.40
C ALA A 525 1.39 -25.96 4.26
N ALA A 526 0.88 -24.85 3.73
CA ALA A 526 1.58 -24.07 2.69
C ALA A 526 2.91 -23.47 3.20
N VAL A 527 2.93 -22.95 4.44
CA VAL A 527 4.17 -22.47 5.07
C VAL A 527 5.14 -23.61 5.34
N SER A 528 4.65 -24.77 5.80
CA SER A 528 5.50 -25.96 5.99
C SER A 528 6.16 -26.42 4.69
N SER A 529 5.38 -26.51 3.60
CA SER A 529 5.93 -26.86 2.27
C SER A 529 7.00 -25.87 1.82
N LEU A 530 6.80 -24.58 2.05
CA LEU A 530 7.79 -23.56 1.70
C LEU A 530 9.07 -23.70 2.53
N LEU A 531 8.95 -24.02 3.83
CA LEU A 531 10.11 -24.26 4.70
C LEU A 531 10.91 -25.50 4.27
N ASP A 532 10.23 -26.54 3.75
CA ASP A 532 10.86 -27.75 3.27
C ASP A 532 11.58 -27.55 1.92
N GLU A 533 10.97 -26.77 1.00
CA GLU A 533 11.50 -26.58 -0.35
C GLU A 533 12.49 -25.40 -0.44
N ILE A 534 12.22 -24.28 0.24
CA ILE A 534 13.03 -23.06 0.19
C ILE A 534 13.26 -22.53 1.63
N PRO A 535 14.10 -23.19 2.44
CA PRO A 535 14.24 -22.95 3.88
C PRO A 535 14.51 -21.48 4.26
N ASP A 536 15.36 -20.80 3.52
CA ASP A 536 15.75 -19.41 3.83
C ASP A 536 14.61 -18.41 3.60
N VAL A 537 13.81 -18.61 2.55
CA VAL A 537 12.63 -17.79 2.28
C VAL A 537 11.53 -18.13 3.27
N GLY A 538 11.33 -19.43 3.53
CA GLY A 538 10.36 -19.91 4.50
C GLY A 538 10.63 -19.38 5.91
N TRP A 539 11.89 -19.33 6.33
CA TRP A 539 12.27 -18.73 7.61
C TRP A 539 11.96 -17.25 7.68
N ARG A 540 12.40 -16.46 6.70
CA ARG A 540 12.11 -15.02 6.64
C ARG A 540 10.61 -14.71 6.63
N LEU A 541 9.84 -15.49 5.87
CA LEU A 541 8.38 -15.40 5.89
C LEU A 541 7.84 -15.68 7.29
N LEU A 542 8.24 -16.79 7.90
CA LEU A 542 7.72 -17.21 9.19
C LEU A 542 7.97 -16.17 10.28
N VAL A 543 9.17 -15.59 10.33
CA VAL A 543 9.50 -14.47 11.24
C VAL A 543 8.62 -13.25 10.95
N SER A 544 8.39 -12.91 9.67
CA SER A 544 7.55 -11.77 9.30
C SER A 544 6.06 -11.95 9.68
N LEU A 545 5.60 -13.19 9.90
CA LEU A 545 4.25 -13.53 10.32
C LEU A 545 4.07 -13.57 11.83
N LEU A 546 5.16 -13.48 12.61
CA LEU A 546 5.07 -13.37 14.06
C LEU A 546 4.42 -12.03 14.45
N PRO A 547 3.79 -11.96 15.62
CA PRO A 547 3.15 -10.74 16.08
C PRO A 547 4.12 -9.56 16.10
N ASN A 548 3.63 -8.41 15.60
CA ASN A 548 4.34 -7.14 15.64
C ASN A 548 3.31 -6.01 15.73
N SER A 549 3.44 -5.16 16.74
CA SER A 549 2.52 -4.05 17.02
C SER A 549 2.48 -2.98 15.90
N HIS A 550 3.44 -2.99 14.98
CA HIS A 550 3.57 -2.02 13.88
C HIS A 550 3.25 -2.60 12.50
N SER A 551 2.69 -3.82 12.42
CA SER A 551 2.33 -4.44 11.17
C SER A 551 1.23 -3.66 10.44
N MET A 552 1.45 -3.34 9.17
CA MET A 552 0.47 -2.72 8.27
C MET A 552 0.35 -3.55 6.99
N SER A 553 -0.84 -3.57 6.39
CA SER A 553 -1.08 -4.22 5.11
C SER A 553 -1.93 -3.34 4.20
N SER A 554 -1.58 -3.31 2.92
CA SER A 554 -2.40 -2.70 1.85
C SER A 554 -3.36 -3.70 1.19
N GLY A 555 -3.36 -4.95 1.62
CA GLY A 555 -4.11 -6.05 0.99
C GLY A 555 -3.42 -6.57 -0.27
N THR A 556 -4.08 -7.54 -0.92
CA THR A 556 -3.64 -8.16 -2.18
C THR A 556 -4.64 -7.91 -3.30
N ARG A 557 -4.26 -8.26 -4.53
CA ARG A 557 -5.18 -8.26 -5.67
C ARG A 557 -6.30 -9.28 -5.45
N ARG A 558 -7.56 -8.86 -5.63
CA ARG A 558 -8.73 -9.73 -5.54
C ARG A 558 -9.18 -10.18 -6.94
N PRO A 559 -9.78 -11.38 -7.07
CA PRO A 559 -10.39 -11.82 -8.32
C PRO A 559 -11.42 -10.80 -8.82
N ALA A 560 -11.45 -10.57 -10.14
CA ALA A 560 -12.42 -9.68 -10.76
C ALA A 560 -13.74 -10.40 -11.09
N TRP A 561 -13.67 -11.65 -11.54
CA TRP A 561 -14.82 -12.41 -12.05
C TRP A 561 -15.15 -13.67 -11.24
N ARG A 562 -14.18 -14.27 -10.53
CA ARG A 562 -14.40 -15.42 -9.65
C ARG A 562 -14.94 -14.99 -8.29
N GLU A 563 -16.08 -15.56 -7.91
CA GLU A 563 -16.81 -15.27 -6.66
C GLU A 563 -16.34 -16.21 -5.55
N THR A 564 -15.09 -16.14 -5.16
CA THR A 564 -14.49 -17.02 -4.14
C THR A 564 -14.44 -16.38 -2.75
N ILE A 565 -14.54 -15.05 -2.68
CA ILE A 565 -14.40 -14.30 -1.42
C ILE A 565 -15.80 -14.15 -0.80
N PRO A 566 -16.02 -14.59 0.46
CA PRO A 566 -17.30 -14.42 1.15
C PRO A 566 -17.65 -12.95 1.37
N ASP A 567 -18.94 -12.63 1.33
CA ASP A 567 -19.47 -11.26 1.52
C ASP A 567 -19.03 -10.61 2.85
N ASP A 568 -18.77 -11.42 3.87
CA ASP A 568 -18.42 -10.98 5.21
C ASP A 568 -16.91 -11.06 5.51
N TRP A 569 -16.08 -11.36 4.49
CA TRP A 569 -14.63 -11.46 4.66
C TRP A 569 -14.02 -10.20 5.32
N SER A 570 -14.54 -9.01 4.99
CA SER A 570 -14.05 -7.73 5.54
C SER A 570 -14.23 -7.58 7.05
N LYS A 571 -15.03 -8.44 7.70
CA LYS A 571 -15.12 -8.49 9.18
C LYS A 571 -13.83 -8.96 9.83
N GLY A 572 -12.90 -9.53 9.03
CA GLY A 572 -11.64 -10.06 9.49
C GLY A 572 -11.79 -11.39 10.25
N VAL A 573 -10.67 -11.81 10.85
CA VAL A 573 -10.64 -13.04 11.67
C VAL A 573 -11.12 -12.78 13.10
N THR A 574 -11.65 -13.81 13.75
CA THR A 574 -11.97 -13.73 15.18
C THR A 574 -10.69 -13.74 16.03
N HIS A 575 -10.78 -13.27 17.29
CA HIS A 575 -9.66 -13.35 18.22
C HIS A 575 -9.16 -14.81 18.45
N GLY A 576 -10.09 -15.79 18.40
CA GLY A 576 -9.73 -17.19 18.50
C GLY A 576 -8.92 -17.68 17.30
N GLU A 577 -9.37 -17.39 16.08
CA GLU A 577 -8.65 -17.73 14.84
C GLU A 577 -7.28 -17.05 14.76
N TYR A 578 -7.20 -15.77 15.15
CA TYR A 578 -5.93 -15.06 15.23
C TYR A 578 -4.97 -15.74 16.19
N GLY A 579 -5.43 -16.06 17.42
CA GLY A 579 -4.61 -16.73 18.44
C GLY A 579 -4.12 -18.11 17.98
N GLU A 580 -5.00 -18.92 17.38
CA GLU A 580 -4.65 -20.24 16.83
C GLU A 580 -3.63 -20.14 15.71
N GLN A 581 -3.79 -19.19 14.80
CA GLN A 581 -2.86 -18.99 13.69
C GLN A 581 -1.48 -18.52 14.15
N VAL A 582 -1.44 -17.57 15.10
CA VAL A 582 -0.18 -17.06 15.65
C VAL A 582 0.55 -18.16 16.44
N GLU A 583 -0.19 -18.93 17.23
CA GLU A 583 0.40 -20.05 17.99
C GLU A 583 0.97 -21.11 17.06
N LEU A 584 0.27 -21.44 15.96
CA LEU A 584 0.77 -22.35 14.93
C LEU A 584 2.09 -21.85 14.32
N TYR A 585 2.15 -20.61 13.87
CA TYR A 585 3.36 -20.06 13.25
C TYR A 585 4.52 -19.94 14.25
N SER A 586 4.24 -19.51 15.47
CA SER A 586 5.25 -19.44 16.53
C SER A 586 5.85 -20.80 16.86
N ASN A 587 5.01 -21.84 16.99
CA ASN A 587 5.48 -23.21 17.26
C ASN A 587 6.27 -23.80 16.07
N MET A 588 5.87 -23.48 14.82
CA MET A 588 6.65 -23.85 13.64
C MET A 588 8.02 -23.17 13.66
N ALA A 589 8.09 -21.86 13.99
CA ALA A 589 9.33 -21.12 14.06
C ALA A 589 10.28 -21.69 15.12
N ILE A 590 9.80 -22.00 16.31
CA ILE A 590 10.59 -22.63 17.38
C ILE A 590 11.12 -23.99 16.93
N THR A 591 10.26 -24.78 16.27
CA THR A 591 10.65 -26.12 15.77
C THR A 591 11.73 -26.03 14.69
N VAL A 592 11.64 -25.07 13.79
CA VAL A 592 12.60 -24.86 12.68
C VAL A 592 13.92 -24.25 13.17
N ALA A 593 13.86 -23.38 14.18
CA ALA A 593 15.06 -22.74 14.73
C ALA A 593 16.03 -23.76 15.32
N LYS A 594 15.54 -24.80 15.98
CA LYS A 594 16.37 -25.83 16.67
C LYS A 594 17.46 -25.16 17.48
N ASN A 595 18.73 -25.44 17.15
CA ASN A 595 19.91 -24.88 17.81
C ASN A 595 20.65 -23.88 16.90
N ASP A 596 19.97 -23.33 15.93
CA ASP A 596 20.56 -22.30 15.05
C ASP A 596 20.57 -20.96 15.82
N ARG A 597 21.78 -20.48 16.11
CA ARG A 597 22.00 -19.24 16.87
C ARG A 597 21.26 -18.03 16.27
N VAL A 598 21.33 -17.85 14.96
CA VAL A 598 20.75 -16.70 14.26
C VAL A 598 19.23 -16.75 14.36
N LYS A 599 18.63 -17.91 14.11
CA LYS A 599 17.19 -18.11 14.20
C LYS A 599 16.67 -17.95 15.62
N LEU A 600 17.43 -18.41 16.62
CA LEU A 600 17.04 -18.21 18.03
C LEU A 600 17.10 -16.75 18.43
N ALA A 601 18.09 -15.99 17.97
CA ALA A 601 18.16 -14.54 18.17
C ALA A 601 16.96 -13.83 17.54
N ASP A 602 16.62 -14.14 16.28
CA ASP A 602 15.41 -13.60 15.62
C ASP A 602 14.14 -13.85 16.46
N LEU A 603 14.03 -15.03 17.10
CA LEU A 603 12.86 -15.35 17.93
C LEU A 603 12.86 -14.61 19.27
N ILE A 604 14.02 -14.31 19.84
CA ILE A 604 14.14 -13.53 21.07
C ILE A 604 13.66 -12.08 20.83
N ASP A 605 13.91 -11.52 19.65
CA ASP A 605 13.42 -10.18 19.28
C ASP A 605 11.88 -10.09 19.27
N HIS A 606 11.20 -11.22 19.01
CA HIS A 606 9.74 -11.31 19.04
C HIS A 606 9.16 -11.82 20.35
N LEU A 607 9.98 -12.15 21.35
CA LEU A 607 9.55 -12.83 22.58
C LEU A 607 8.46 -12.05 23.34
N GLU A 608 8.52 -10.71 23.32
CA GLU A 608 7.56 -9.84 24.03
C GLU A 608 6.14 -9.88 23.43
N ASP A 609 6.03 -10.19 22.13
CA ASP A 609 4.78 -10.19 21.38
C ASP A 609 4.18 -11.60 21.20
N LEU A 610 4.91 -12.67 21.57
CA LEU A 610 4.45 -14.04 21.42
C LEU A 610 3.24 -14.35 22.35
N PRO A 611 2.28 -15.16 21.89
CA PRO A 611 1.21 -15.65 22.77
C PRO A 611 1.77 -16.50 23.91
N PRO A 612 1.06 -16.58 25.06
CA PRO A 612 1.57 -17.23 26.27
C PRO A 612 2.09 -18.67 26.05
N GLY A 613 1.42 -19.48 25.23
CA GLY A 613 1.85 -20.84 24.93
C GLY A 613 3.18 -20.90 24.19
N ALA A 614 3.32 -20.13 23.13
CA ALA A 614 4.54 -20.04 22.34
C ALA A 614 5.69 -19.38 23.11
N HIS A 615 5.39 -18.35 23.93
CA HIS A 615 6.36 -17.73 24.82
C HIS A 615 6.98 -18.74 25.81
N GLU A 616 6.16 -19.50 26.51
CA GLU A 616 6.66 -20.55 27.44
C GLU A 616 7.43 -21.64 26.68
N HIS A 617 6.96 -22.04 25.50
CA HIS A 617 7.65 -23.03 24.66
C HIS A 617 9.03 -22.52 24.24
N LEU A 618 9.16 -21.26 23.80
CA LEU A 618 10.46 -20.69 23.44
C LEU A 618 11.40 -20.60 24.64
N LEU A 619 10.92 -20.14 25.80
CA LEU A 619 11.73 -20.11 27.01
C LEU A 619 12.21 -21.52 27.44
N ALA A 620 11.33 -22.53 27.35
CA ALA A 620 11.71 -23.91 27.62
C ALA A 620 12.76 -24.43 26.64
N HIS A 621 12.62 -24.11 25.36
CA HIS A 621 13.57 -24.49 24.32
C HIS A 621 14.95 -23.83 24.53
N LEU A 622 15.00 -22.51 24.77
CA LEU A 622 16.22 -21.76 25.07
C LEU A 622 16.90 -22.30 26.34
N GLY A 623 16.13 -22.77 27.32
CA GLY A 623 16.64 -23.37 28.54
C GLY A 623 17.01 -24.87 28.43
N SER A 624 16.84 -25.49 27.26
CA SER A 624 17.16 -26.92 27.05
C SER A 624 18.68 -27.18 27.05
N ASP A 625 19.06 -28.41 27.36
CA ASP A 625 20.47 -28.79 27.35
C ASP A 625 21.11 -28.55 25.96
N ALA A 626 20.35 -28.72 24.89
CA ALA A 626 20.82 -28.52 23.52
C ALA A 626 21.28 -27.06 23.25
N VAL A 627 20.63 -26.06 23.84
CA VAL A 627 21.01 -24.64 23.71
C VAL A 627 22.05 -24.24 24.76
N VAL A 628 21.88 -24.67 26.01
CA VAL A 628 22.80 -24.35 27.13
C VAL A 628 24.21 -24.93 26.90
N THR A 629 24.35 -26.04 26.16
CA THR A 629 25.66 -26.63 25.84
C THR A 629 26.26 -26.16 24.51
N MET A 630 25.66 -25.16 23.85
CA MET A 630 26.23 -24.54 22.64
C MET A 630 27.59 -23.91 22.91
N PRO A 631 28.43 -23.68 21.88
CA PRO A 631 29.67 -22.93 22.02
C PRO A 631 29.45 -21.60 22.75
N GLU A 632 30.42 -21.19 23.57
CA GLU A 632 30.31 -19.98 24.39
C GLU A 632 30.07 -18.72 23.55
N THR A 633 30.64 -18.64 22.34
CA THR A 633 30.41 -17.56 21.36
C THR A 633 28.96 -17.46 20.90
N ASP A 634 28.31 -18.59 20.71
CA ASP A 634 26.92 -18.65 20.25
C ASP A 634 25.97 -18.33 21.41
N ARG A 635 26.29 -18.78 22.63
CA ARG A 635 25.55 -18.41 23.85
C ARG A 635 25.67 -16.93 24.16
N LEU A 636 26.81 -16.30 23.86
CA LEU A 636 27.03 -14.87 24.07
C LEU A 636 26.00 -14.02 23.33
N ASP A 637 25.72 -14.33 22.06
CA ASP A 637 24.74 -13.58 21.27
C ASP A 637 23.33 -13.72 21.87
N LEU A 638 22.89 -14.96 22.14
CA LEU A 638 21.56 -15.21 22.75
C LEU A 638 21.43 -14.59 24.14
N TRP A 639 22.49 -14.66 24.95
CA TRP A 639 22.52 -14.03 26.26
C TRP A 639 22.42 -12.51 26.16
N THR A 640 23.10 -11.91 25.19
CA THR A 640 23.08 -10.45 24.97
C THR A 640 21.66 -9.98 24.64
N GLU A 641 20.95 -10.63 23.70
CA GLU A 641 19.57 -10.29 23.35
C GLU A 641 18.62 -10.43 24.56
N LEU A 642 18.75 -11.53 25.33
CA LEU A 642 17.93 -11.71 26.53
C LEU A 642 18.19 -10.65 27.60
N ILE A 643 19.45 -10.26 27.85
CA ILE A 643 19.80 -9.20 28.78
C ILE A 643 19.31 -7.83 28.31
N ASP A 644 19.32 -7.57 27.00
CA ASP A 644 18.80 -6.33 26.46
C ASP A 644 17.28 -6.26 26.66
N LEU A 645 16.57 -7.37 26.41
CA LEU A 645 15.15 -7.48 26.68
C LEU A 645 14.82 -7.25 28.16
N VAL A 646 15.53 -7.93 29.08
CA VAL A 646 15.37 -7.74 30.53
C VAL A 646 15.62 -6.29 30.92
N THR A 647 16.69 -5.68 30.42
CA THR A 647 17.04 -4.30 30.70
C THR A 647 15.97 -3.32 30.22
N LYS A 648 15.47 -3.50 29.00
CA LYS A 648 14.39 -2.71 28.39
C LYS A 648 13.13 -2.73 29.26
N HIS A 649 12.65 -3.92 29.60
CA HIS A 649 11.39 -4.07 30.36
C HIS A 649 11.51 -3.72 31.85
N THR A 650 12.68 -3.85 32.44
CA THR A 650 12.96 -3.35 33.81
C THR A 650 13.00 -1.83 33.84
N LYS A 651 13.69 -1.22 32.90
CA LYS A 651 13.83 0.24 32.78
C LYS A 651 12.50 0.95 32.53
N PHE A 652 11.62 0.35 31.74
CA PHE A 652 10.33 0.90 31.35
C PHE A 652 9.12 0.12 31.92
N SER A 653 9.28 -0.42 33.11
CA SER A 653 8.27 -1.29 33.77
C SER A 653 6.88 -0.68 33.96
N ASP A 654 6.77 0.65 33.92
CA ASP A 654 5.52 1.42 33.99
C ASP A 654 4.87 1.66 32.61
N ALA A 655 5.50 1.27 31.51
CA ALA A 655 4.95 1.39 30.18
C ALA A 655 3.87 0.32 29.93
N LYS A 656 2.83 0.68 29.17
CA LYS A 656 1.70 -0.25 28.84
C LYS A 656 2.12 -1.47 28.03
N TRP A 657 3.23 -1.38 27.30
CA TRP A 657 3.79 -2.47 26.52
C TRP A 657 4.80 -3.32 27.28
N ALA A 658 5.19 -2.90 28.51
CA ALA A 658 6.18 -3.64 29.30
C ALA A 658 5.64 -5.00 29.72
N MET A 659 6.51 -6.01 29.68
CA MET A 659 6.25 -7.33 30.24
C MET A 659 6.00 -7.23 31.74
N THR A 660 5.26 -8.19 32.27
CA THR A 660 5.08 -8.32 33.73
C THR A 660 6.41 -8.65 34.43
N ALA A 661 6.57 -8.22 35.66
CA ALA A 661 7.77 -8.52 36.45
C ALA A 661 8.07 -10.03 36.48
N GLN A 662 7.03 -10.87 36.58
CA GLN A 662 7.18 -12.33 36.58
C GLN A 662 7.75 -12.88 35.26
N GLN A 663 7.37 -12.31 34.11
CA GLN A 663 7.93 -12.70 32.81
C GLN A 663 9.40 -12.26 32.71
N VAL A 664 9.69 -11.02 33.11
CA VAL A 664 11.07 -10.50 33.13
C VAL A 664 11.98 -11.34 34.03
N ASP A 665 11.51 -11.73 35.23
CA ASP A 665 12.27 -12.61 36.13
C ASP A 665 12.58 -13.98 35.52
N LYS A 666 11.62 -14.58 34.81
CA LYS A 666 11.86 -15.86 34.09
C LYS A 666 12.94 -15.72 33.02
N ILE A 667 12.88 -14.62 32.23
CA ILE A 667 13.89 -14.34 31.20
C ILE A 667 15.25 -14.09 31.84
N ALA A 668 15.30 -13.35 32.95
CA ALA A 668 16.54 -13.10 33.68
C ALA A 668 17.20 -14.38 34.22
N VAL A 669 16.39 -15.30 34.78
CA VAL A 669 16.89 -16.62 35.22
C VAL A 669 17.42 -17.44 34.04
N LEU A 670 16.75 -17.39 32.88
CA LEU A 670 17.22 -18.05 31.67
C LEU A 670 18.52 -17.43 31.15
N ALA A 671 18.60 -16.10 31.13
CA ALA A 671 19.82 -15.39 30.73
C ALA A 671 21.02 -15.79 31.60
N GLU A 672 20.85 -15.93 32.93
CA GLU A 672 21.93 -16.39 33.80
C GLU A 672 22.41 -17.82 33.47
N ARG A 673 21.52 -18.70 32.99
CA ARG A 673 21.91 -20.05 32.57
C ARG A 673 22.68 -20.06 31.26
N LEU A 674 22.45 -19.08 30.39
CA LEU A 674 23.14 -18.92 29.10
C LEU A 674 24.37 -18.03 29.20
N ALA A 675 24.61 -17.40 30.36
CA ALA A 675 25.70 -16.46 30.55
C ALA A 675 27.04 -17.13 30.19
N PRO A 676 27.92 -16.40 29.49
CA PRO A 676 29.29 -16.88 29.21
C PRO A 676 30.07 -17.05 30.52
N ASP A 677 30.90 -18.10 30.56
CA ASP A 677 31.75 -18.38 31.71
C ASP A 677 32.95 -17.43 31.75
N ALA A 678 33.51 -17.08 30.59
CA ALA A 678 34.66 -16.18 30.51
C ALA A 678 34.27 -14.70 30.78
N PRO A 679 34.91 -14.03 31.76
CA PRO A 679 34.62 -12.62 32.06
C PRO A 679 34.79 -11.69 30.86
N THR A 680 35.70 -12.03 29.92
CA THR A 680 35.91 -11.27 28.68
C THR A 680 34.67 -11.23 27.81
N PHE A 681 33.90 -12.31 27.68
CA PHE A 681 32.64 -12.34 26.93
C PHE A 681 31.50 -11.67 27.71
N ARG A 682 31.40 -11.99 29.04
CA ARG A 682 30.32 -11.45 29.89
C ARG A 682 30.32 -9.91 29.95
N HIS A 683 31.46 -9.28 29.89
CA HIS A 683 31.62 -7.83 30.02
C HIS A 683 31.78 -7.09 28.70
N GLN A 684 31.88 -7.79 27.57
CA GLN A 684 32.14 -7.17 26.27
C GLN A 684 31.16 -6.03 25.91
N ARG A 685 29.86 -6.21 26.16
CA ARG A 685 28.83 -5.20 25.86
C ARG A 685 29.00 -3.89 26.67
N LEU A 686 29.60 -3.90 27.86
CA LEU A 686 29.82 -2.68 28.66
C LEU A 686 30.73 -1.68 27.96
N PHE A 687 31.49 -2.12 26.96
CA PHE A 687 32.41 -1.33 26.17
C PHE A 687 31.94 -1.08 24.74
N SER A 688 30.60 -1.08 24.51
CA SER A 688 29.96 -0.64 23.28
C SER A 688 30.07 0.87 23.10
N GLU A 689 29.99 1.34 21.84
CA GLU A 689 29.91 2.76 21.51
C GLU A 689 28.55 3.39 21.88
N ARG A 690 27.48 2.59 21.94
CA ARG A 690 26.11 3.02 22.25
C ARG A 690 25.83 3.02 23.75
N GLU A 691 26.40 3.95 24.46
CA GLU A 691 26.31 4.02 25.93
C GLU A 691 24.91 4.10 26.49
N PHE A 692 24.02 4.77 25.79
CA PHE A 692 22.68 5.02 26.30
C PHE A 692 21.85 3.72 26.40
N GLU A 693 22.17 2.71 25.60
CA GLU A 693 21.55 1.38 25.65
C GLU A 693 21.98 0.57 26.88
N LEU A 694 23.09 0.97 27.51
CA LEU A 694 23.66 0.30 28.67
C LEU A 694 23.14 0.86 30.02
N TYR A 695 22.32 1.91 29.98
CA TYR A 695 21.77 2.50 31.22
C TYR A 695 20.62 1.65 31.74
N LYS A 696 20.73 1.21 32.99
CA LYS A 696 19.80 0.27 33.65
C LYS A 696 18.53 0.92 34.18
N GLU A 697 18.60 2.15 34.65
CA GLU A 697 17.53 2.80 35.41
C GLU A 697 17.18 4.19 34.85
N LYS A 698 15.96 4.65 35.20
CA LYS A 698 15.58 6.05 34.99
C LYS A 698 16.26 6.89 36.03
N GLY A 699 16.95 7.94 35.60
CA GLY A 699 17.65 8.85 36.49
C GLY A 699 18.29 10.02 35.74
N SER A 700 19.03 10.89 36.46
CA SER A 700 19.80 11.91 35.76
C SER A 700 20.87 11.25 34.89
N TYR A 701 21.22 11.90 33.79
CA TYR A 701 22.29 11.42 32.90
C TYR A 701 23.59 11.17 33.63
N GLU A 702 23.92 12.01 34.62
CA GLU A 702 25.16 11.93 35.42
C GLU A 702 25.17 10.69 36.32
N GLU A 703 24.05 10.38 37.00
CA GLU A 703 23.94 9.20 37.85
C GLU A 703 24.08 7.91 37.05
N GLN A 704 23.39 7.82 35.92
CA GLN A 704 23.46 6.65 35.04
C GLN A 704 24.83 6.44 34.43
N ARG A 705 25.51 7.53 34.08
CA ARG A 705 26.88 7.48 33.60
C ARG A 705 27.84 7.00 34.68
N ASN A 706 27.70 7.49 35.92
CA ASN A 706 28.55 7.07 37.03
C ASN A 706 28.35 5.59 37.38
N ASP A 707 27.09 5.07 37.32
CA ASP A 707 26.84 3.65 37.47
C ASP A 707 27.53 2.82 36.38
N LEU A 708 27.41 3.23 35.10
CA LEU A 708 28.07 2.56 33.99
C LEU A 708 29.60 2.53 34.15
N GLU A 709 30.21 3.63 34.51
CA GLU A 709 31.65 3.69 34.78
C GLU A 709 32.04 2.78 35.96
N GLY A 710 31.21 2.69 37.01
CA GLY A 710 31.38 1.73 38.10
C GLY A 710 31.39 0.29 37.63
N ARG A 711 30.42 -0.08 36.81
CA ARG A 711 30.31 -1.45 36.21
C ARG A 711 31.52 -1.76 35.31
N ARG A 712 32.02 -0.80 34.55
CA ARG A 712 33.21 -0.95 33.71
C ARG A 712 34.47 -1.20 34.56
N ARG A 713 34.60 -0.50 35.68
CA ARG A 713 35.70 -0.74 36.61
C ARG A 713 35.68 -2.14 37.17
N THR A 714 34.54 -2.60 37.71
CA THR A 714 34.39 -3.95 38.23
C THR A 714 34.69 -5.02 37.15
N ALA A 715 34.24 -4.80 35.94
CA ALA A 715 34.50 -5.72 34.82
C ALA A 715 36.00 -5.84 34.51
N VAL A 716 36.72 -4.74 34.45
CA VAL A 716 38.16 -4.71 34.18
C VAL A 716 38.96 -5.28 35.36
N GLU A 717 38.55 -5.03 36.62
CA GLU A 717 39.12 -5.66 37.80
C GLU A 717 39.02 -7.19 37.75
N GLU A 718 37.85 -7.72 37.37
CA GLU A 718 37.65 -9.17 37.24
C GLU A 718 38.53 -9.78 36.13
N ILE A 719 38.59 -9.14 34.95
CA ILE A 719 39.43 -9.58 33.84
C ILE A 719 40.91 -9.55 34.23
N ALA A 720 41.34 -8.45 34.90
CA ALA A 720 42.72 -8.31 35.36
C ALA A 720 43.09 -9.36 36.43
N ALA A 721 42.17 -9.68 37.37
CA ALA A 721 42.38 -10.71 38.37
C ALA A 721 42.59 -12.10 37.75
N ASN A 722 41.96 -12.41 36.60
CA ASN A 722 42.06 -13.70 35.91
C ASN A 722 43.27 -13.84 34.98
N GLY A 723 43.92 -12.77 34.53
CA GLY A 723 45.04 -12.90 33.59
C GLY A 723 45.95 -11.67 33.47
N GLY A 724 45.92 -10.77 34.49
CA GLY A 724 46.77 -9.59 34.53
C GLY A 724 46.52 -8.56 33.42
N ALA A 725 47.48 -7.67 33.21
CA ALA A 725 47.44 -6.62 32.19
C ALA A 725 47.26 -7.19 30.76
N GLN A 726 47.86 -8.34 30.48
CA GLN A 726 47.81 -8.97 29.15
C GLN A 726 46.37 -9.44 28.79
N ALA A 727 45.61 -9.95 29.77
CA ALA A 727 44.21 -10.31 29.56
C ALA A 727 43.35 -9.08 29.27
N VAL A 728 43.61 -7.95 29.96
CA VAL A 728 42.88 -6.69 29.70
C VAL A 728 43.23 -6.12 28.31
N LEU A 729 44.49 -6.24 27.88
CA LEU A 729 44.91 -5.84 26.52
C LEU A 729 44.23 -6.68 25.43
N ALA A 730 44.20 -8.01 25.61
CA ALA A 730 43.51 -8.90 24.67
C ALA A 730 41.99 -8.58 24.63
N PHE A 731 41.41 -8.28 25.80
CA PHE A 731 40.02 -7.84 25.89
C PHE A 731 39.78 -6.52 25.16
N ALA A 732 40.67 -5.54 25.30
CA ALA A 732 40.56 -4.26 24.62
C ALA A 732 40.50 -4.37 23.10
N VAL A 733 41.16 -5.40 22.51
CA VAL A 733 41.10 -5.68 21.06
C VAL A 733 39.73 -6.27 20.64
N SER A 734 39.03 -6.93 21.54
CA SER A 734 37.75 -7.63 21.25
C SER A 734 36.50 -6.73 21.38
N VAL A 735 36.64 -5.49 21.87
CA VAL A 735 35.50 -4.59 22.12
C VAL A 735 35.44 -3.43 21.13
N GLN A 736 34.28 -2.78 21.05
CA GLN A 736 34.05 -1.62 20.15
C GLN A 736 34.78 -0.36 20.63
N SER A 737 34.98 -0.19 21.94
CA SER A 737 35.61 1.00 22.55
C SER A 737 36.81 0.66 23.44
N PRO A 738 37.99 0.34 22.85
CA PRO A 738 39.22 0.08 23.58
C PRO A 738 39.66 1.24 24.50
N TRP A 739 39.36 2.47 24.12
CA TRP A 739 39.57 3.70 24.91
C TRP A 739 38.95 3.60 26.30
N ARG A 740 37.70 3.11 26.39
CA ARG A 740 37.01 2.98 27.69
C ARG A 740 37.55 1.84 28.54
N VAL A 741 38.07 0.78 27.91
CA VAL A 741 38.81 -0.25 28.67
C VAL A 741 40.06 0.36 29.28
N GLY A 742 40.78 1.18 28.51
CA GLY A 742 41.97 1.92 29.01
C GLY A 742 41.63 2.87 30.16
N ILE A 743 40.52 3.62 30.06
CA ILE A 743 40.07 4.49 31.20
C ILE A 743 39.81 3.65 32.44
N ALA A 744 38.99 2.61 32.36
CA ALA A 744 38.64 1.78 33.49
C ALA A 744 39.89 1.11 34.09
N PHE A 745 40.81 0.62 33.25
CA PHE A 745 42.05 0.01 33.72
C PHE A 745 42.99 1.01 34.39
N GLY A 746 43.10 2.24 33.86
CA GLY A 746 43.87 3.31 34.49
C GLY A 746 43.35 3.72 35.87
N GLU A 747 42.05 3.54 36.14
CA GLU A 747 41.48 3.81 37.49
C GLU A 747 41.78 2.69 38.49
N VAL A 748 41.79 1.41 38.06
CA VAL A 748 41.86 0.26 38.98
C VAL A 748 43.23 -0.35 39.09
N ALA A 749 44.09 -0.21 38.09
CA ALA A 749 45.41 -0.79 38.08
C ALA A 749 46.37 -0.11 39.09
N GLY A 750 47.26 -0.90 39.70
CA GLY A 750 48.33 -0.40 40.57
C GLY A 750 49.47 0.27 39.77
N ASP A 751 50.33 1.02 40.46
CA ASP A 751 51.39 1.82 39.82
C ASP A 751 52.44 1.02 39.03
N LYS A 752 52.61 -0.27 39.36
CA LYS A 752 53.54 -1.16 38.63
C LYS A 752 53.12 -1.44 37.18
N VAL A 753 51.83 -1.31 36.87
CA VAL A 753 51.26 -1.58 35.55
C VAL A 753 51.67 -0.49 34.55
N ASP A 754 52.02 0.71 35.01
CA ASP A 754 52.49 1.80 34.15
C ASP A 754 53.69 1.36 33.29
N GLY A 755 54.59 0.59 33.85
CA GLY A 755 55.74 0.01 33.11
C GLY A 755 55.40 -1.14 32.15
N GLU A 756 54.24 -1.77 32.32
CA GLU A 756 53.74 -2.82 31.40
C GLU A 756 52.99 -2.22 30.18
N VAL A 757 52.34 -1.08 30.36
CA VAL A 757 51.57 -0.39 29.34
C VAL A 757 52.43 0.59 28.55
N LEU A 758 53.32 1.31 29.23
CA LEU A 758 54.14 2.37 28.66
C LEU A 758 55.63 1.92 28.63
N PRO A 759 56.44 2.28 27.63
CA PRO A 759 56.05 3.03 26.40
C PRO A 759 55.51 2.17 25.27
N VAL A 760 55.53 0.86 25.41
CA VAL A 760 55.29 -0.13 24.31
C VAL A 760 53.99 0.13 23.56
N LEU A 761 52.90 0.45 24.24
CA LEU A 761 51.59 0.66 23.60
C LEU A 761 51.42 2.06 22.98
N LEU A 762 52.33 2.99 23.24
CA LEU A 762 52.32 4.34 22.64
C LEU A 762 52.68 4.29 21.14
N ASP A 763 53.47 3.29 20.71
CA ASP A 763 53.88 3.07 19.32
C ASP A 763 53.08 1.98 18.64
N ALA A 764 52.02 1.50 19.25
CA ALA A 764 51.28 0.35 18.71
C ALA A 764 50.68 0.66 17.34
N GLU A 765 51.06 -0.13 16.35
CA GLU A 765 50.44 -0.07 14.98
C GLU A 765 48.97 -0.44 15.04
N GLN A 766 48.58 -1.31 15.95
CA GLN A 766 47.20 -1.75 16.11
C GLN A 766 46.38 -0.64 16.78
N ARG A 767 45.39 -0.14 16.06
CA ARG A 767 44.50 0.97 16.47
C ARG A 767 43.87 0.77 17.85
N ALA A 768 43.47 -0.47 18.17
CA ALA A 768 42.84 -0.80 19.46
C ALA A 768 43.79 -0.57 20.64
N HIS A 769 45.08 -0.98 20.50
CA HIS A 769 46.10 -0.76 21.52
C HIS A 769 46.40 0.73 21.69
N ALA A 770 46.48 1.49 20.62
CA ALA A 770 46.68 2.94 20.69
C ALA A 770 45.50 3.64 21.37
N GLN A 771 44.27 3.24 21.08
CA GLN A 771 43.10 3.77 21.80
C GLN A 771 43.08 3.40 23.28
N PHE A 772 43.41 2.16 23.59
CA PHE A 772 43.56 1.70 24.98
C PHE A 772 44.59 2.53 25.72
N ALA A 773 45.82 2.70 25.17
CA ALA A 773 46.90 3.49 25.77
C ALA A 773 46.45 4.93 26.03
N GLY A 774 45.75 5.54 25.08
CA GLY A 774 45.21 6.89 25.25
C GLY A 774 44.23 7.00 26.41
N GLY A 775 43.27 6.04 26.51
CA GLY A 775 42.35 5.98 27.65
C GLY A 775 43.04 5.76 28.99
N PHE A 776 44.07 4.91 29.01
CA PHE A 776 44.90 4.65 30.21
C PHE A 776 45.65 5.90 30.67
N VAL A 777 46.36 6.56 29.75
CA VAL A 777 47.11 7.81 30.05
C VAL A 777 46.17 8.90 30.54
N TRP A 778 45.00 9.08 29.86
CA TRP A 778 44.00 10.06 30.27
C TRP A 778 43.47 9.80 31.68
N SER A 779 43.20 8.56 32.04
CA SER A 779 42.70 8.14 33.35
C SER A 779 43.73 8.37 34.43
N ARG A 780 44.99 7.96 34.20
CA ARG A 780 46.10 8.20 35.11
C ARG A 780 46.33 9.67 35.35
N PHE A 781 46.35 10.49 34.29
CA PHE A 781 46.45 11.93 34.37
C PHE A 781 45.34 12.56 35.21
N ARG A 782 44.10 12.18 34.97
CA ARG A 782 42.96 12.69 35.74
C ARG A 782 43.05 12.37 37.24
N ARG A 783 43.61 11.21 37.57
CA ARG A 783 43.74 10.78 38.98
C ARG A 783 44.89 11.41 39.71
N TYR A 784 46.03 11.55 39.06
CA TYR A 784 47.28 11.96 39.72
C TYR A 784 47.83 13.31 39.23
N GLY A 785 47.28 13.86 38.19
CA GLY A 785 47.66 15.16 37.64
C GLY A 785 49.06 15.20 37.02
N TRP A 786 49.56 16.40 36.89
CA TRP A 786 50.87 16.66 36.27
C TRP A 786 52.03 16.00 36.99
N LYS A 787 51.92 15.77 38.32
CA LYS A 787 52.93 15.08 39.09
C LYS A 787 53.26 13.71 38.54
N TRP A 788 52.21 12.91 38.14
CA TRP A 788 52.42 11.59 37.57
C TRP A 788 53.21 11.68 36.25
N ILE A 789 52.90 12.65 35.37
CA ILE A 789 53.63 12.88 34.13
C ILE A 789 55.07 13.24 34.35
N ASP A 790 55.36 14.12 35.35
CA ASP A 790 56.69 14.56 35.65
C ASP A 790 57.53 13.48 36.37
N ASP A 791 56.89 12.50 37.03
CA ASP A 791 57.52 11.37 37.72
C ASP A 791 57.80 10.18 36.75
N ILE A 792 57.21 10.15 35.50
CA ILE A 792 57.51 9.10 34.54
C ILE A 792 58.98 9.23 34.10
N ASP A 793 59.73 8.11 34.26
CA ASP A 793 61.08 8.01 33.70
C ASP A 793 60.99 7.78 32.17
N THR A 794 61.24 8.83 31.42
CA THR A 794 61.26 8.78 29.94
C THR A 794 62.64 8.49 29.37
N ALA A 795 63.65 8.17 30.20
CA ALA A 795 64.97 7.81 29.73
C ALA A 795 64.88 6.50 28.90
N GLY A 796 65.34 6.58 27.67
CA GLY A 796 65.26 5.44 26.71
C GLY A 796 64.00 5.37 25.86
N TRP A 797 63.03 6.28 26.02
CA TRP A 797 61.87 6.39 25.14
C TRP A 797 62.25 7.13 23.86
N THR A 798 61.60 6.73 22.75
CA THR A 798 61.73 7.46 21.48
C THR A 798 60.96 8.80 21.55
N CYS A 799 61.35 9.76 20.72
CA CYS A 799 60.65 11.04 20.60
C CYS A 799 59.19 10.84 20.16
N ALA A 800 58.89 9.79 19.36
CA ALA A 800 57.56 9.41 18.95
C ALA A 800 56.68 8.97 20.15
N GLN A 801 57.22 8.13 21.03
CA GLN A 801 56.52 7.67 22.24
C GLN A 801 56.22 8.84 23.19
N ILE A 802 57.19 9.72 23.42
CA ILE A 802 56.99 10.92 24.25
C ILE A 802 55.94 11.84 23.60
N GLY A 803 56.03 12.07 22.29
CA GLY A 803 55.06 12.88 21.56
C GLY A 803 53.65 12.32 21.67
N GLN A 804 53.49 11.00 21.56
CA GLN A 804 52.20 10.32 21.66
C GLN A 804 51.65 10.34 23.11
N LEU A 805 52.48 10.16 24.13
CA LEU A 805 52.09 10.34 25.53
C LEU A 805 51.51 11.74 25.77
N LEU A 806 52.21 12.76 25.32
CA LEU A 806 51.80 14.15 25.48
C LEU A 806 50.53 14.46 24.65
N ALA A 807 50.34 13.82 23.50
CA ALA A 807 49.17 13.99 22.66
C ALA A 807 47.85 13.48 23.30
N PHE A 808 47.95 12.59 24.29
CA PHE A 808 46.81 12.10 25.07
C PHE A 808 46.47 12.97 26.28
N LEU A 809 47.28 13.99 26.57
CA LEU A 809 47.05 14.94 27.62
C LEU A 809 46.25 16.16 27.12
N PRO A 810 45.66 16.97 28.01
CA PRO A 810 44.92 18.15 27.60
C PRO A 810 45.72 19.06 26.68
N PHE A 811 45.09 19.60 25.64
CA PHE A 811 45.71 20.58 24.77
C PHE A 811 45.79 21.94 25.46
N ALA A 812 46.80 22.11 26.28
CA ALA A 812 46.95 23.26 27.21
C ALA A 812 48.40 23.71 27.30
N PRO A 813 48.67 24.95 27.79
CA PRO A 813 50.02 25.50 27.92
C PRO A 813 50.98 24.60 28.68
N GLU A 814 50.52 23.93 29.73
CA GLU A 814 51.30 22.98 30.53
C GLU A 814 51.80 21.78 29.74
N THR A 815 51.00 21.29 28.76
CA THR A 815 51.40 20.23 27.84
C THR A 815 52.43 20.75 26.84
N TRP A 816 52.19 21.94 26.27
CA TRP A 816 53.11 22.55 25.30
C TRP A 816 54.49 22.85 25.91
N GLU A 817 54.54 23.30 27.15
CA GLU A 817 55.84 23.52 27.88
C GLU A 817 56.60 22.20 28.09
N ARG A 818 55.87 21.12 28.39
CA ARG A 818 56.44 19.78 28.50
C ARG A 818 56.90 19.25 27.16
N SER A 819 56.15 19.52 26.09
CA SER A 819 56.55 19.17 24.73
C SER A 819 57.87 19.82 24.37
N SER A 820 58.05 21.13 24.60
CA SER A 820 59.25 21.81 24.32
C SER A 820 60.41 21.29 25.21
N ARG A 821 60.14 21.00 26.47
CA ARG A 821 61.21 20.53 27.44
C ARG A 821 61.66 19.09 27.11
N LEU A 822 60.71 18.16 26.79
CA LEU A 822 61.03 16.72 26.65
C LEU A 822 61.44 16.34 25.25
N LEU A 823 60.96 17.04 24.23
CA LEU A 823 61.19 16.73 22.81
C LEU A 823 62.25 17.66 22.19
N GLY A 824 62.39 18.87 22.69
CA GLY A 824 63.42 19.84 22.22
C GLY A 824 63.21 20.09 20.71
N GLY A 825 64.16 19.71 19.85
CA GLY A 825 64.05 19.88 18.40
C GLY A 825 63.02 19.00 17.69
N ASP A 826 62.56 17.98 18.38
CA ASP A 826 61.61 16.98 17.83
C ASP A 826 60.16 17.23 18.24
N GLU A 827 59.77 18.44 18.59
CA GLU A 827 58.39 18.82 18.94
C GLU A 827 57.35 18.47 17.84
N ALA A 828 57.83 18.30 16.62
CA ALA A 828 57.00 17.81 15.52
C ALA A 828 56.19 16.54 15.88
N MET A 829 56.75 15.65 16.71
CA MET A 829 56.10 14.41 17.17
C MET A 829 54.86 14.67 18.00
N TYR A 830 54.81 15.70 18.78
CA TYR A 830 53.62 16.13 19.52
C TYR A 830 52.65 16.92 18.63
N TRP A 831 53.11 17.96 17.92
CA TRP A 831 52.25 18.87 17.20
C TRP A 831 51.54 18.22 16.01
N ARG A 832 52.07 17.13 15.43
CA ARG A 832 51.46 16.36 14.39
C ARG A 832 50.37 15.40 14.88
N THR A 833 50.52 14.90 16.13
CA THR A 833 49.68 13.82 16.69
C THR A 833 48.60 14.32 17.67
N THR A 834 48.81 15.45 18.32
CA THR A 834 47.84 16.01 19.30
C THR A 834 46.44 16.21 18.73
N SER A 835 45.38 16.01 19.53
CA SER A 835 44.01 16.29 19.16
C SER A 835 43.77 17.75 18.73
N ALA A 836 44.61 18.67 19.27
CA ALA A 836 44.48 20.10 19.10
C ALA A 836 43.05 20.62 19.37
N ASN A 837 42.47 20.15 20.48
CA ASN A 837 41.12 20.53 20.89
C ASN A 837 41.15 21.90 21.60
N PRO A 838 40.69 23.00 20.99
CA PRO A 838 40.80 24.35 21.54
C PRO A 838 39.93 24.60 22.78
N TYR A 839 39.06 23.68 23.14
CA TYR A 839 38.20 23.78 24.33
C TYR A 839 38.86 23.30 25.62
N GLU A 840 40.05 22.67 25.54
CA GLU A 840 40.81 22.20 26.69
C GLU A 840 41.76 23.24 27.21
N ALA A 841 42.11 24.26 26.39
CA ALA A 841 42.96 25.38 26.84
C ALA A 841 42.07 26.50 27.40
N GLU A 842 42.25 26.81 28.68
CA GLU A 842 41.53 27.93 29.31
C GLU A 842 42.10 29.29 28.87
N ALA A 843 43.37 29.33 28.47
CA ALA A 843 44.05 30.53 28.03
C ALA A 843 45.20 30.22 27.04
N ASP A 844 45.75 31.27 26.43
CA ASP A 844 47.01 31.23 25.65
C ASP A 844 46.96 30.42 24.34
N LEU A 845 45.78 30.18 23.76
CA LEU A 845 45.64 29.49 22.46
C LEU A 845 46.49 30.10 21.34
N GLU A 846 46.81 31.42 21.43
CA GLU A 846 47.71 32.11 20.52
C GLU A 846 49.07 31.41 20.38
N ARG A 847 49.62 30.85 21.49
CA ARG A 847 50.91 30.13 21.51
C ARG A 847 50.90 28.83 20.67
N ALA A 848 49.76 28.20 20.49
CA ALA A 848 49.65 26.95 19.74
C ALA A 848 49.53 27.17 18.21
N ILE A 849 49.16 28.36 17.75
CA ILE A 849 48.85 28.63 16.34
C ILE A 849 50.08 28.44 15.46
N ASP A 850 51.17 29.08 15.76
CA ASP A 850 52.42 29.04 14.96
C ASP A 850 53.01 27.60 14.89
N PRO A 851 53.15 26.85 16.01
CA PRO A 851 53.52 25.45 15.92
C PRO A 851 52.59 24.57 15.09
N LEU A 852 51.26 24.73 15.19
CA LEU A 852 50.33 23.98 14.37
C LEU A 852 50.50 24.25 12.87
N ILE A 853 50.75 25.51 12.47
CA ILE A 853 51.05 25.88 11.10
C ILE A 853 52.38 25.27 10.65
N GLN A 854 53.42 25.44 11.48
CA GLN A 854 54.79 24.97 11.21
C GLN A 854 54.86 23.47 10.99
N TYR A 855 54.06 22.69 11.71
CA TYR A 855 54.05 21.22 11.62
C TYR A 855 52.89 20.64 10.74
N GLY A 856 52.37 21.47 9.86
CA GLY A 856 51.48 21.02 8.75
C GLY A 856 50.04 20.81 9.18
N ARG A 857 49.55 21.51 10.20
CA ARG A 857 48.13 21.40 10.67
C ARG A 857 47.40 22.75 10.69
N PRO A 858 47.36 23.46 9.56
CA PRO A 858 46.75 24.78 9.48
C PRO A 858 45.26 24.80 9.85
N ASN A 859 44.51 23.72 9.54
CA ASN A 859 43.09 23.63 9.89
C ASN A 859 42.88 23.54 11.42
N ALA A 860 43.79 22.92 12.16
CA ALA A 860 43.79 22.93 13.62
C ALA A 860 44.09 24.33 14.18
N ALA A 861 45.05 25.06 13.57
CA ALA A 861 45.31 26.44 13.90
C ALA A 861 44.09 27.34 13.65
N LEU A 862 43.36 27.16 12.53
CA LEU A 862 42.13 27.87 12.26
C LEU A 862 41.03 27.60 13.30
N ARG A 863 40.91 26.35 13.80
CA ARG A 863 39.98 26.03 14.89
C ARG A 863 40.34 26.76 16.19
N CYS A 864 41.61 26.88 16.50
CA CYS A 864 42.08 27.68 17.67
C CYS A 864 41.74 29.17 17.49
N LEU A 865 42.00 29.74 16.32
CA LEU A 865 41.64 31.12 15.99
C LEU A 865 40.12 31.35 16.07
N ASN A 866 39.32 30.40 15.56
CA ASN A 866 37.85 30.48 15.62
C ASN A 866 37.36 30.45 17.09
N ARG A 867 37.97 29.61 17.92
CA ARG A 867 37.67 29.58 19.36
C ARG A 867 38.00 30.90 20.04
N MET A 868 39.20 31.47 19.80
CA MET A 868 39.59 32.78 20.30
C MET A 868 38.62 33.87 19.86
N LEU A 869 38.17 33.84 18.61
CA LEU A 869 37.19 34.79 18.08
C LEU A 869 35.83 34.65 18.82
N TYR A 870 35.38 33.42 19.02
CA TYR A 870 34.14 33.13 19.75
C TYR A 870 34.20 33.67 21.19
N ASP A 871 35.34 33.49 21.88
CA ASP A 871 35.58 33.96 23.24
C ASP A 871 35.95 35.45 23.29
N LYS A 872 35.86 36.15 22.15
CA LYS A 872 36.21 37.59 22.04
C LYS A 872 37.65 37.93 22.50
N GLN A 873 38.57 36.99 22.33
CA GLN A 873 40.00 37.25 22.63
C GLN A 873 40.62 38.04 21.46
N PRO A 874 41.67 38.84 21.73
CA PRO A 874 42.37 39.56 20.68
C PRO A 874 43.05 38.58 19.73
N LEU A 875 42.89 38.81 18.40
CA LEU A 875 43.52 37.99 17.38
C LEU A 875 44.76 38.69 16.81
N ASN A 876 45.84 37.95 16.69
CA ASN A 876 47.00 38.37 15.92
C ASN A 876 46.73 38.20 14.42
N VAL A 877 46.54 39.33 13.72
CA VAL A 877 46.17 39.34 12.29
C VAL A 877 47.24 38.63 11.46
N ALA A 878 48.50 38.76 11.78
CA ALA A 878 49.60 38.13 11.03
C ALA A 878 49.56 36.59 11.15
N GLN A 879 49.25 36.05 12.35
CA GLN A 879 49.07 34.62 12.57
C GLN A 879 47.82 34.11 11.83
N ALA A 880 46.72 34.85 11.87
CA ALA A 880 45.50 34.48 11.20
C ALA A 880 45.68 34.40 9.66
N VAL A 881 46.38 35.37 9.11
CA VAL A 881 46.71 35.36 7.65
C VAL A 881 47.62 34.19 7.32
N ARG A 882 48.66 33.89 8.11
CA ARG A 882 49.53 32.71 7.90
C ARG A 882 48.74 31.41 7.96
N ALA A 883 47.83 31.26 8.93
CA ALA A 883 46.99 30.06 9.07
C ALA A 883 46.07 29.88 7.85
N LEU A 884 45.45 30.96 7.36
CA LEU A 884 44.56 30.93 6.19
C LEU A 884 45.33 30.57 4.91
N LEU A 885 46.51 31.21 4.70
CA LEU A 885 47.35 30.88 3.52
C LEU A 885 47.83 29.45 3.54
N ALA A 886 48.33 28.97 4.71
CA ALA A 886 48.77 27.60 4.87
C ALA A 886 47.62 26.61 4.67
N ALA A 887 46.40 26.94 5.08
CA ALA A 887 45.24 26.10 4.85
C ALA A 887 44.79 26.04 3.38
N LEU A 888 44.97 27.12 2.63
CA LEU A 888 44.72 27.15 1.18
C LEU A 888 45.78 26.36 0.38
N GLU A 889 46.97 26.28 0.89
CA GLU A 889 48.08 25.53 0.28
C GLU A 889 48.02 24.01 0.63
N ALA A 890 47.34 23.68 1.71
CA ALA A 890 47.16 22.29 2.12
C ALA A 890 46.20 21.56 1.16
N SER A 891 46.63 20.46 0.56
CA SER A 891 45.88 19.70 -0.45
C SER A 891 44.75 18.84 0.11
N GLU A 892 44.46 18.88 1.41
CA GLU A 892 43.33 18.18 2.06
C GLU A 892 42.64 19.09 3.09
N PRO A 893 41.27 18.97 3.17
CA PRO A 893 40.46 19.78 4.09
C PRO A 893 40.68 19.51 5.58
#